data_5c17a51ed665d9a8f7b88dc12f9f834b
#
_entry.id   5c17a51ed665d9a8f7b88dc12f9f834b
#
_cell.length_a   1.000
_cell.length_b   1.000
_cell.length_c   1.000
_cell.angle_alpha   90.00
_cell.angle_beta   90.00
_cell.angle_gamma   90.00
#
_symmetry.space_group_name_H-M   'P 1'
#
loop_
_entity.id
_entity.type
_entity.pdbx_description
1 polymer ?
#
loop_
_entity_poly.entity_id
_entity_poly.type
_entity_poly.pdbx_seq_one_letter_code
_entity_poly.pdbx_strand_id
1 'polypeptide(L)'
;MSSAPKAEAEGGSLSSRQMSRAMNYSIVAGGSGALFLTVCNNQPIFNVYMLNHLGVSPSLLGLLIGCMQLSGVLQLLSIVAYSLLPRRKALWMVGHLIHRTAGLAVAASAAIFAKGAGREPAALLVSIAMIGSWCAMNLTSSGWMSWMADLIPETTRASFFLKRSAVFQGVTVVWFFLASVLLDLFPDASRSWAYVLIFGIGAVGGVMDILLHIGIPEPPRGARPRFTGADFISPLRDHNFLRYALAIGVAQLGLNLAGPFQAPYVTSPEAVGAANVWLGIMTVISQLTWVAIAPLWGFLMDRYGRKPVVLMGYLVGLATLGYVFLTPRDYAIVLPLLSLAAGFFGPAFWEGSNQLMLTLAPPDRRVVYIGWYNTIVGVVSGLGAIGGGFIAAALEGFSLRIGGFQLKGFHVGQIACIFILGIAAVAMRKVKEGRERPVAILVTQFATAGVFRSYASLGALSRDSSDPRVARALRRIDRENGELVIREVIERLDDPSAEVRREAARALGRIGASEAIDELASRLSDPSSPIRIEAARALGDIGDERAVSALARCLAVGSPELRAACAEALGSIGGEAAHSVLRTELSGEEDHSVVAMLAEAVTKSAGAEETEAPMEVMEAVQELFPRLVEARNAALKRQYAIALGNMLGHPGEFYRFITGEDSGRQARCLALFSSFRLRVGPVLDGEAGISRELDKLGRAIEAERGREALDCCLVIHRMLMTKLFGPLYGLEDFPEAAGRADMRLGAWAWIAREAEKASGIPSEAGGLDDSTCLTMAVLGLYYLGSGI
;
A
#
# COMPACT_ATOMS: atom_id res chain seq x y z
N MET A 1 15.80 -51.00 36.90
CA MET A 1 14.71 -50.84 37.86
C MET A 1 14.99 -49.59 38.67
N SER A 2 14.33 -48.50 38.38
CA SER A 2 14.05 -47.41 39.26
C SER A 2 13.00 -46.53 38.56
N SER A 3 11.76 -46.64 39.03
CA SER A 3 10.59 -45.91 38.61
C SER A 3 10.62 -44.50 39.16
N ALA A 4 10.70 -43.50 38.32
CA ALA A 4 10.37 -42.11 38.66
C ALA A 4 8.85 -41.95 38.65
N PRO A 5 8.25 -41.26 39.61
CA PRO A 5 6.81 -41.10 39.70
C PRO A 5 6.31 -40.13 38.63
N LYS A 6 5.32 -40.55 37.83
CA LYS A 6 4.49 -39.70 37.03
C LYS A 6 3.75 -38.75 37.95
N ALA A 7 4.14 -37.48 38.00
CA ALA A 7 3.34 -36.41 38.57
C ALA A 7 2.14 -36.21 37.64
N GLU A 8 0.97 -36.54 38.13
CA GLU A 8 -0.34 -36.27 37.53
C GLU A 8 -0.55 -34.78 37.36
N ALA A 9 -0.52 -34.33 36.14
CA ALA A 9 -1.06 -33.02 35.73
C ALA A 9 -2.56 -33.20 35.45
N GLU A 10 -3.37 -33.39 36.49
CA GLU A 10 -4.83 -33.19 36.44
C GLU A 10 -5.18 -31.70 36.50
N GLY A 11 -4.90 -31.01 35.40
CA GLY A 11 -5.55 -29.78 35.03
C GLY A 11 -6.48 -30.11 33.86
N GLY A 12 -7.74 -30.42 34.13
CA GLY A 12 -8.71 -30.89 33.14
C GLY A 12 -8.82 -29.98 31.91
N SER A 13 -8.21 -30.38 30.83
CA SER A 13 -8.40 -29.76 29.54
C SER A 13 -9.87 -29.94 29.11
N LEU A 14 -10.53 -28.82 28.76
CA LEU A 14 -11.90 -28.85 28.27
C LEU A 14 -12.00 -29.73 27.03
N SER A 15 -13.02 -30.59 26.98
CA SER A 15 -13.26 -31.39 25.79
C SER A 15 -13.59 -30.52 24.60
N SER A 16 -13.29 -30.97 23.38
CA SER A 16 -13.59 -30.23 22.14
C SER A 16 -15.07 -29.83 22.02
N ARG A 17 -15.99 -30.66 22.57
CA ARG A 17 -17.43 -30.34 22.62
C ARG A 17 -17.74 -29.23 23.62
N GLN A 18 -17.12 -29.20 24.77
CA GLN A 18 -17.29 -28.14 25.79
C GLN A 18 -16.73 -26.82 25.26
N MET A 19 -15.58 -26.84 24.57
CA MET A 19 -14.97 -25.70 23.94
C MET A 19 -15.86 -25.10 22.84
N SER A 20 -16.33 -25.94 21.91
CA SER A 20 -17.23 -25.51 20.84
C SER A 20 -18.54 -24.91 21.39
N ARG A 21 -19.09 -25.51 22.43
CA ARG A 21 -20.31 -25.01 23.12
C ARG A 21 -20.05 -23.64 23.77
N ALA A 22 -18.92 -23.48 24.45
CA ALA A 22 -18.54 -22.20 25.07
C ALA A 22 -18.35 -21.08 24.04
N MET A 23 -17.71 -21.39 22.91
CA MET A 23 -17.56 -20.46 21.79
C MET A 23 -18.91 -20.03 21.20
N ASN A 24 -19.82 -20.99 20.97
CA ASN A 24 -21.15 -20.69 20.45
C ASN A 24 -21.98 -19.85 21.43
N TYR A 25 -21.95 -20.15 22.72
CA TYR A 25 -22.59 -19.32 23.74
C TYR A 25 -22.05 -17.88 23.72
N SER A 26 -20.75 -17.70 23.62
CA SER A 26 -20.14 -16.37 23.57
C SER A 26 -20.48 -15.61 22.28
N ILE A 27 -20.65 -16.29 21.14
CA ILE A 27 -21.08 -15.68 19.88
C ILE A 27 -22.55 -15.19 20.01
N VAL A 28 -23.44 -16.04 20.50
CA VAL A 28 -24.86 -15.71 20.70
C VAL A 28 -25.02 -14.60 21.75
N ALA A 29 -24.26 -14.68 22.84
CA ALA A 29 -24.18 -13.64 23.86
C ALA A 29 -23.76 -12.30 23.26
N GLY A 30 -22.75 -12.28 22.40
CA GLY A 30 -22.35 -11.07 21.70
C GLY A 30 -23.46 -10.45 20.86
N GLY A 31 -24.21 -11.27 20.12
CA GLY A 31 -25.40 -10.83 19.36
C GLY A 31 -26.51 -10.29 20.27
N SER A 32 -26.80 -10.97 21.37
CA SER A 32 -27.79 -10.50 22.35
C SER A 32 -27.36 -9.18 23.00
N GLY A 33 -26.08 -9.04 23.35
CA GLY A 33 -25.52 -7.81 23.91
C GLY A 33 -25.58 -6.61 22.96
N ALA A 34 -25.54 -6.87 21.65
CA ALA A 34 -25.64 -5.84 20.63
C ALA A 34 -26.99 -5.09 20.70
N LEU A 35 -28.08 -5.77 21.06
CA LEU A 35 -29.39 -5.16 21.22
C LEU A 35 -29.36 -4.03 22.26
N PHE A 36 -28.67 -4.23 23.37
CA PHE A 36 -28.50 -3.21 24.42
C PHE A 36 -27.53 -2.09 23.99
N LEU A 37 -26.34 -2.48 23.55
CA LEU A 37 -25.25 -1.53 23.26
C LEU A 37 -25.62 -0.56 22.13
N THR A 38 -26.53 -0.97 21.24
CA THR A 38 -26.97 -0.19 20.08
C THR A 38 -27.95 0.92 20.42
N VAL A 39 -28.77 0.76 21.46
CA VAL A 39 -29.86 1.71 21.76
C VAL A 39 -29.77 2.33 23.15
N CYS A 40 -29.26 1.61 24.17
CA CYS A 40 -29.24 2.05 25.56
C CYS A 40 -27.94 2.77 25.99
N ASN A 41 -26.99 2.92 25.11
CA ASN A 41 -25.69 3.57 25.38
C ASN A 41 -25.68 4.98 24.77
N ASN A 42 -24.56 5.71 24.85
CA ASN A 42 -24.35 6.96 24.13
C ASN A 42 -24.41 6.73 22.60
N GLN A 43 -25.59 6.43 22.11
CA GLN A 43 -25.90 6.12 20.71
C GLN A 43 -26.92 7.10 20.16
N PRO A 44 -27.08 7.25 18.86
CA PRO A 44 -27.96 8.23 18.25
C PRO A 44 -29.39 8.19 18.79
N ILE A 45 -30.02 7.00 18.93
CA ILE A 45 -31.41 6.86 19.45
C ILE A 45 -31.50 7.33 20.91
N PHE A 46 -30.52 7.01 21.75
CA PHE A 46 -30.46 7.47 23.14
C PHE A 46 -30.38 9.02 23.22
N ASN A 47 -29.54 9.61 22.39
CA ASN A 47 -29.32 11.06 22.36
C ASN A 47 -30.59 11.78 21.86
N VAL A 48 -31.28 11.23 20.84
CA VAL A 48 -32.56 11.72 20.36
C VAL A 48 -33.62 11.60 21.45
N TYR A 49 -33.68 10.47 22.18
CA TYR A 49 -34.56 10.30 23.32
C TYR A 49 -34.38 11.38 24.37
N MET A 50 -33.14 11.66 24.77
CA MET A 50 -32.82 12.63 25.81
C MET A 50 -33.13 14.07 25.36
N LEU A 51 -32.66 14.50 24.19
CA LEU A 51 -32.82 15.88 23.74
C LEU A 51 -34.18 16.17 23.12
N ASN A 52 -34.60 15.35 22.15
CA ASN A 52 -35.79 15.68 21.35
C ASN A 52 -37.08 15.18 21.98
N HIS A 53 -37.03 14.05 22.74
CA HIS A 53 -38.24 13.47 23.33
C HIS A 53 -38.44 13.88 24.78
N LEU A 54 -37.46 13.75 25.66
CA LEU A 54 -37.53 14.23 27.03
C LEU A 54 -37.35 15.75 27.15
N GLY A 55 -36.74 16.39 26.17
CA GLY A 55 -36.46 17.84 26.16
C GLY A 55 -35.46 18.26 27.24
N VAL A 56 -34.47 17.44 27.57
CA VAL A 56 -33.39 17.82 28.49
C VAL A 56 -32.49 18.84 27.86
N SER A 57 -31.81 19.66 28.66
CA SER A 57 -30.84 20.63 28.14
C SER A 57 -29.65 19.95 27.51
N PRO A 58 -29.03 20.53 26.47
CA PRO A 58 -27.79 20.01 25.87
C PRO A 58 -26.67 19.89 26.91
N SER A 59 -26.60 20.79 27.89
CA SER A 59 -25.62 20.74 28.99
C SER A 59 -25.78 19.49 29.86
N LEU A 60 -27.04 19.08 30.15
CA LEU A 60 -27.31 17.86 30.94
C LEU A 60 -26.90 16.61 30.16
N LEU A 61 -27.19 16.53 28.85
CA LEU A 61 -26.74 15.43 28.01
C LEU A 61 -25.21 15.36 27.95
N GLY A 62 -24.55 16.50 27.72
CA GLY A 62 -23.08 16.57 27.69
C GLY A 62 -22.45 16.17 29.03
N LEU A 63 -23.04 16.61 30.16
CA LEU A 63 -22.59 16.20 31.50
C LEU A 63 -22.77 14.71 31.73
N LEU A 64 -23.92 14.15 31.36
CA LEU A 64 -24.20 12.72 31.49
C LEU A 64 -23.15 11.88 30.70
N ILE A 65 -22.95 12.17 29.42
CA ILE A 65 -21.99 11.47 28.57
C ILE A 65 -20.57 11.68 29.10
N GLY A 66 -20.24 12.88 29.53
CA GLY A 66 -18.92 13.18 30.11
C GLY A 66 -18.64 12.39 31.39
N CYS A 67 -19.61 12.31 32.31
CA CYS A 67 -19.47 11.46 33.52
C CYS A 67 -19.32 9.97 33.19
N MET A 68 -20.07 9.48 32.19
CA MET A 68 -19.91 8.11 31.69
C MET A 68 -18.48 7.87 31.17
N GLN A 69 -17.91 8.76 30.39
CA GLN A 69 -16.54 8.65 29.87
C GLN A 69 -15.49 8.78 30.98
N LEU A 70 -15.67 9.75 31.89
CA LEU A 70 -14.79 9.96 33.06
C LEU A 70 -14.70 8.72 33.97
N SER A 71 -15.77 7.90 34.05
CA SER A 71 -15.75 6.64 34.79
C SER A 71 -14.71 5.64 34.27
N GLY A 72 -14.14 5.86 33.08
CA GLY A 72 -13.00 5.10 32.55
C GLY A 72 -11.77 5.08 33.44
N VAL A 73 -11.60 6.07 34.33
CA VAL A 73 -10.57 6.07 35.38
C VAL A 73 -10.66 4.84 36.27
N LEU A 74 -11.86 4.35 36.55
CA LEU A 74 -12.11 3.15 37.34
C LEU A 74 -11.53 1.87 36.72
N GLN A 75 -11.21 1.90 35.43
CA GLN A 75 -10.55 0.77 34.76
C GLN A 75 -9.15 0.49 35.30
N LEU A 76 -8.46 1.49 35.83
CA LEU A 76 -7.18 1.30 36.52
C LEU A 76 -7.38 0.50 37.81
N LEU A 77 -8.47 0.75 38.53
CA LEU A 77 -8.83 -0.05 39.72
C LEU A 77 -9.22 -1.48 39.34
N SER A 78 -9.82 -1.66 38.17
CA SER A 78 -10.11 -3.01 37.62
C SER A 78 -8.85 -3.88 37.55
N ILE A 79 -7.72 -3.33 37.08
CA ILE A 79 -6.44 -4.08 37.01
C ILE A 79 -6.01 -4.58 38.38
N VAL A 80 -6.12 -3.71 39.39
CA VAL A 80 -5.81 -4.06 40.78
C VAL A 80 -6.80 -5.08 41.32
N ALA A 81 -8.10 -4.87 41.12
CA ALA A 81 -9.14 -5.79 41.58
C ALA A 81 -8.94 -7.21 41.05
N TYR A 82 -8.62 -7.35 39.76
CA TYR A 82 -8.33 -8.66 39.17
C TYR A 82 -7.00 -9.28 39.60
N SER A 83 -6.07 -8.53 40.11
CA SER A 83 -4.85 -9.05 40.71
C SER A 83 -5.12 -9.69 42.07
N LEU A 84 -6.11 -9.20 42.81
CA LEU A 84 -6.45 -9.60 44.18
C LEU A 84 -7.50 -10.72 44.20
N LEU A 85 -8.51 -10.65 43.32
CA LEU A 85 -9.66 -11.54 43.33
C LEU A 85 -9.40 -12.85 42.54
N PRO A 86 -9.81 -14.03 43.09
CA PRO A 86 -9.55 -15.33 42.46
C PRO A 86 -10.45 -15.58 41.23
N ARG A 87 -11.69 -15.07 41.22
CA ARG A 87 -12.72 -15.34 40.22
C ARG A 87 -13.02 -14.14 39.36
N ARG A 88 -12.42 -14.06 38.19
CA ARG A 88 -12.61 -12.95 37.23
C ARG A 88 -13.99 -12.99 36.56
N LYS A 89 -14.53 -14.19 36.25
CA LYS A 89 -15.84 -14.36 35.65
C LYS A 89 -16.95 -13.75 36.52
N ALA A 90 -16.98 -14.08 37.80
CA ALA A 90 -18.00 -13.60 38.71
C ALA A 90 -17.97 -12.06 38.83
N LEU A 91 -16.80 -11.46 39.00
CA LEU A 91 -16.66 -10.03 39.11
C LEU A 91 -17.12 -9.33 37.83
N TRP A 92 -16.68 -9.84 36.67
CA TRP A 92 -17.10 -9.31 35.37
C TRP A 92 -18.62 -9.39 35.20
N MET A 93 -19.23 -10.56 35.47
CA MET A 93 -20.65 -10.77 35.33
C MET A 93 -21.49 -9.82 36.19
N VAL A 94 -21.10 -9.59 37.46
CA VAL A 94 -21.81 -8.67 38.36
C VAL A 94 -21.78 -7.24 37.81
N GLY A 95 -20.61 -6.71 37.47
CA GLY A 95 -20.51 -5.34 36.99
C GLY A 95 -21.23 -5.13 35.66
N HIS A 96 -21.13 -6.10 34.74
CA HIS A 96 -21.81 -6.01 33.47
C HIS A 96 -23.31 -6.26 33.57
N LEU A 97 -23.79 -7.09 34.52
CA LEU A 97 -25.22 -7.24 34.78
C LEU A 97 -25.83 -5.91 35.25
N ILE A 98 -25.15 -5.23 36.22
CA ILE A 98 -25.57 -3.89 36.65
C ILE A 98 -25.63 -2.93 35.45
N HIS A 99 -24.64 -3.00 34.56
CA HIS A 99 -24.65 -2.17 33.34
C HIS A 99 -25.79 -2.50 32.39
N ARG A 100 -26.10 -3.78 32.17
CA ARG A 100 -27.18 -4.20 31.27
C ARG A 100 -28.57 -3.89 31.85
N THR A 101 -28.73 -4.00 33.15
CA THR A 101 -30.01 -3.67 33.83
C THR A 101 -30.31 -2.17 33.81
N ALA A 102 -29.31 -1.29 33.59
CA ALA A 102 -29.58 0.13 33.42
C ALA A 102 -30.49 0.43 32.23
N GLY A 103 -30.54 -0.44 31.19
CA GLY A 103 -31.53 -0.34 30.11
C GLY A 103 -32.96 -0.44 30.56
N LEU A 104 -33.24 -1.18 31.64
CA LEU A 104 -34.57 -1.21 32.26
C LEU A 104 -34.92 0.14 32.87
N ALA A 105 -33.98 0.85 33.50
CA ALA A 105 -34.16 2.18 34.00
C ALA A 105 -34.46 3.20 32.89
N VAL A 106 -33.77 3.07 31.72
CA VAL A 106 -34.03 3.90 30.55
C VAL A 106 -35.46 3.63 30.01
N ALA A 107 -35.85 2.36 29.90
CA ALA A 107 -37.21 1.97 29.50
C ALA A 107 -38.28 2.47 30.51
N ALA A 108 -37.99 2.33 31.82
CA ALA A 108 -38.86 2.81 32.87
C ALA A 108 -39.02 4.34 32.84
N SER A 109 -37.96 5.10 32.55
CA SER A 109 -38.03 6.55 32.38
C SER A 109 -38.97 6.95 31.25
N ALA A 110 -38.90 6.24 30.11
CA ALA A 110 -39.86 6.47 29.00
C ALA A 110 -41.30 6.12 29.40
N ALA A 111 -41.51 5.04 30.17
CA ALA A 111 -42.85 4.67 30.67
C ALA A 111 -43.39 5.67 31.69
N ILE A 112 -42.57 6.19 32.58
CA ILE A 112 -42.93 7.21 33.57
C ILE A 112 -43.34 8.51 32.85
N PHE A 113 -42.56 8.91 31.85
CA PHE A 113 -42.83 10.07 31.01
C PHE A 113 -44.13 9.89 30.19
N ALA A 114 -44.35 8.70 29.60
CA ALA A 114 -45.56 8.35 28.89
C ALA A 114 -46.85 8.46 29.77
N LYS A 115 -46.71 8.25 31.08
CA LYS A 115 -47.79 8.35 32.05
C LYS A 115 -48.01 9.78 32.61
N GLY A 116 -47.36 10.78 32.03
CA GLY A 116 -47.52 12.19 32.39
C GLY A 116 -46.62 12.68 33.52
N ALA A 117 -45.63 11.90 34.00
CA ALA A 117 -44.64 12.43 34.91
C ALA A 117 -43.76 13.47 34.17
N GLY A 118 -43.32 14.48 34.90
CA GLY A 118 -42.47 15.52 34.35
C GLY A 118 -41.12 14.96 33.79
N ARG A 119 -40.50 15.74 32.93
CA ARG A 119 -39.19 15.38 32.33
C ARG A 119 -38.08 15.18 33.38
N GLU A 120 -38.08 15.93 34.47
CA GLU A 120 -37.03 15.92 35.47
C GLU A 120 -36.88 14.55 36.18
N PRO A 121 -37.92 13.87 36.68
CA PRO A 121 -37.75 12.57 37.32
C PRO A 121 -37.31 11.49 36.30
N ALA A 122 -37.76 11.56 35.06
CA ALA A 122 -37.36 10.66 34.01
C ALA A 122 -35.87 10.85 33.65
N ALA A 123 -35.40 12.07 33.49
CA ALA A 123 -34.00 12.41 33.22
C ALA A 123 -33.07 12.06 34.37
N LEU A 124 -33.54 12.30 35.63
CA LEU A 124 -32.76 11.94 36.84
C LEU A 124 -32.54 10.43 36.95
N LEU A 125 -33.61 9.65 36.71
CA LEU A 125 -33.56 8.18 36.73
C LEU A 125 -32.53 7.67 35.71
N VAL A 126 -32.57 8.17 34.48
CA VAL A 126 -31.63 7.80 33.42
C VAL A 126 -30.19 8.18 33.82
N SER A 127 -30.01 9.41 34.33
CA SER A 127 -28.67 9.91 34.66
C SER A 127 -28.00 9.10 35.78
N ILE A 128 -28.71 8.80 36.87
CA ILE A 128 -28.20 8.01 37.98
C ILE A 128 -27.91 6.57 37.51
N ALA A 129 -28.86 5.94 36.78
CA ALA A 129 -28.72 4.58 36.30
C ALA A 129 -27.54 4.43 35.32
N MET A 130 -27.40 5.35 34.37
CA MET A 130 -26.35 5.27 33.36
C MET A 130 -24.97 5.56 33.95
N ILE A 131 -24.81 6.60 34.76
CA ILE A 131 -23.50 6.89 35.39
C ILE A 131 -23.09 5.75 36.31
N GLY A 132 -23.98 5.29 37.18
CA GLY A 132 -23.71 4.18 38.11
C GLY A 132 -23.35 2.90 37.37
N SER A 133 -24.07 2.58 36.29
CA SER A 133 -23.83 1.39 35.48
C SER A 133 -22.49 1.45 34.76
N TRP A 134 -22.09 2.58 34.20
CA TRP A 134 -20.78 2.76 33.58
C TRP A 134 -19.64 2.66 34.57
N CYS A 135 -19.82 3.18 35.80
CA CYS A 135 -18.86 2.96 36.89
C CYS A 135 -18.67 1.47 37.19
N ALA A 136 -19.78 0.72 37.33
CA ALA A 136 -19.74 -0.72 37.58
C ALA A 136 -19.07 -1.51 36.43
N MET A 137 -19.40 -1.16 35.20
CA MET A 137 -18.82 -1.76 34.00
C MET A 137 -17.30 -1.51 33.93
N ASN A 138 -16.86 -0.25 34.06
CA ASN A 138 -15.45 0.10 33.95
C ASN A 138 -14.60 -0.53 35.07
N LEU A 139 -15.14 -0.61 36.30
CA LEU A 139 -14.48 -1.30 37.41
C LEU A 139 -14.26 -2.81 37.16
N THR A 140 -14.99 -3.40 36.22
CA THR A 140 -14.97 -4.85 35.97
C THR A 140 -14.58 -5.20 34.52
N SER A 141 -14.20 -4.25 33.68
CA SER A 141 -14.03 -4.40 32.24
C SER A 141 -12.87 -5.33 31.82
N SER A 142 -11.75 -5.34 32.56
CA SER A 142 -10.53 -6.10 32.20
C SER A 142 -10.69 -7.62 32.26
N GLY A 143 -11.74 -8.14 32.90
CA GLY A 143 -11.89 -9.58 33.19
C GLY A 143 -12.22 -10.42 31.97
N TRP A 144 -13.12 -9.95 31.10
CA TRP A 144 -13.64 -10.76 29.98
C TRP A 144 -12.58 -11.11 28.94
N MET A 145 -11.80 -10.14 28.51
CA MET A 145 -10.77 -10.38 27.50
C MET A 145 -9.70 -11.37 27.99
N SER A 146 -9.26 -11.20 29.24
CA SER A 146 -8.32 -12.13 29.88
C SER A 146 -8.91 -13.54 30.01
N TRP A 147 -10.18 -13.66 30.40
CA TRP A 147 -10.88 -14.93 30.49
C TRP A 147 -11.02 -15.64 29.14
N MET A 148 -11.44 -14.91 28.08
CA MET A 148 -11.58 -15.48 26.75
C MET A 148 -10.23 -15.85 26.13
N ALA A 149 -9.17 -15.08 26.40
CA ALA A 149 -7.83 -15.39 25.90
C ALA A 149 -7.27 -16.70 26.49
N ASP A 150 -7.59 -17.01 27.76
CA ASP A 150 -7.18 -18.28 28.39
C ASP A 150 -8.08 -19.45 27.98
N LEU A 151 -9.33 -19.17 27.62
CA LEU A 151 -10.31 -20.20 27.25
C LEU A 151 -10.08 -20.70 25.82
N ILE A 152 -9.76 -19.83 24.88
CA ILE A 152 -9.77 -20.12 23.44
C ILE A 152 -8.35 -20.39 22.94
N PRO A 153 -8.10 -21.55 22.32
CA PRO A 153 -6.79 -21.89 21.76
C PRO A 153 -6.30 -20.85 20.76
N GLU A 154 -4.98 -20.58 20.75
CA GLU A 154 -4.37 -19.57 19.87
C GLU A 154 -4.67 -19.78 18.39
N THR A 155 -4.69 -21.05 17.96
CA THR A 155 -4.95 -21.44 16.56
C THR A 155 -6.35 -21.10 16.07
N THR A 156 -7.35 -21.02 16.95
CA THR A 156 -8.76 -20.74 16.60
C THR A 156 -9.24 -19.38 17.09
N ARG A 157 -8.43 -18.67 17.86
CA ARG A 157 -8.79 -17.41 18.54
C ARG A 157 -9.20 -16.32 17.55
N ALA A 158 -8.43 -16.11 16.50
CA ALA A 158 -8.73 -15.10 15.48
C ALA A 158 -10.07 -15.38 14.77
N SER A 159 -10.29 -16.61 14.35
CA SER A 159 -11.54 -17.03 13.70
C SER A 159 -12.76 -16.88 14.62
N PHE A 160 -12.60 -17.19 15.90
CA PHE A 160 -13.65 -16.99 16.89
C PHE A 160 -14.04 -15.52 17.04
N PHE A 161 -13.06 -14.64 17.28
CA PHE A 161 -13.35 -13.21 17.45
C PHE A 161 -13.95 -12.60 16.20
N LEU A 162 -13.49 -13.02 15.00
CA LEU A 162 -14.08 -12.58 13.74
C LEU A 162 -15.56 -12.99 13.62
N LYS A 163 -15.90 -14.25 13.88
CA LYS A 163 -17.29 -14.74 13.85
C LYS A 163 -18.16 -14.01 14.86
N ARG A 164 -17.67 -13.83 16.09
CA ARG A 164 -18.38 -13.11 17.15
C ARG A 164 -18.63 -11.65 16.76
N SER A 165 -17.62 -10.98 16.22
CA SER A 165 -17.74 -9.59 15.75
C SER A 165 -18.71 -9.48 14.58
N ALA A 166 -18.70 -10.42 13.63
CA ALA A 166 -19.63 -10.42 12.50
C ALA A 166 -21.10 -10.55 12.96
N VAL A 167 -21.39 -11.45 13.93
CA VAL A 167 -22.74 -11.60 14.49
C VAL A 167 -23.13 -10.33 15.25
N PHE A 168 -22.24 -9.78 16.07
CA PHE A 168 -22.47 -8.53 16.80
C PHE A 168 -22.83 -7.38 15.83
N GLN A 169 -22.04 -7.17 14.81
CA GLN A 169 -22.26 -6.11 13.82
C GLN A 169 -23.54 -6.33 13.00
N GLY A 170 -23.81 -7.57 12.60
CA GLY A 170 -25.04 -7.91 11.88
C GLY A 170 -26.29 -7.58 12.70
N VAL A 171 -26.31 -7.99 13.98
CA VAL A 171 -27.42 -7.66 14.89
C VAL A 171 -27.51 -6.16 15.13
N THR A 172 -26.36 -5.47 15.30
CA THR A 172 -26.33 -4.01 15.48
C THR A 172 -27.01 -3.29 14.32
N VAL A 173 -26.63 -3.61 13.09
CA VAL A 173 -27.18 -2.96 11.89
C VAL A 173 -28.68 -3.20 11.76
N VAL A 174 -29.10 -4.46 11.87
CA VAL A 174 -30.52 -4.84 11.73
C VAL A 174 -31.34 -4.21 12.83
N TRP A 175 -30.91 -4.33 14.08
CA TRP A 175 -31.66 -3.84 15.24
C TRP A 175 -31.75 -2.31 15.24
N PHE A 176 -30.66 -1.61 14.95
CA PHE A 176 -30.68 -0.14 14.91
C PHE A 176 -31.60 0.38 13.81
N PHE A 177 -31.59 -0.25 12.62
CA PHE A 177 -32.50 0.10 11.53
C PHE A 177 -33.99 -0.12 11.96
N LEU A 178 -34.29 -1.32 12.50
CA LEU A 178 -35.63 -1.64 12.97
C LEU A 178 -36.10 -0.69 14.09
N ALA A 179 -35.24 -0.35 15.03
CA ALA A 179 -35.53 0.59 16.10
C ALA A 179 -35.83 2.00 15.56
N SER A 180 -35.08 2.42 14.54
CA SER A 180 -35.29 3.72 13.88
C SER A 180 -36.63 3.76 13.14
N VAL A 181 -36.98 2.70 12.42
CA VAL A 181 -38.32 2.56 11.76
C VAL A 181 -39.44 2.53 12.79
N LEU A 182 -39.24 1.81 13.89
CA LEU A 182 -40.25 1.69 14.95
C LEU A 182 -40.60 3.06 15.54
N LEU A 183 -39.66 3.98 15.71
CA LEU A 183 -39.90 5.34 16.18
C LEU A 183 -40.80 6.14 15.24
N ASP A 184 -40.76 5.90 13.95
CA ASP A 184 -41.57 6.59 12.95
C ASP A 184 -42.98 5.95 12.77
N LEU A 185 -43.13 4.67 13.13
CA LEU A 185 -44.43 3.99 13.11
C LEU A 185 -45.38 4.44 14.23
N PHE A 186 -44.84 4.96 15.35
CA PHE A 186 -45.67 5.44 16.45
C PHE A 186 -45.99 6.93 16.28
N PRO A 187 -47.28 7.33 16.36
CA PRO A 187 -47.66 8.74 16.41
C PRO A 187 -46.96 9.49 17.56
N ASP A 188 -46.84 10.80 17.44
CA ASP A 188 -46.15 11.64 18.44
C ASP A 188 -46.70 11.45 19.84
N ALA A 189 -48.02 11.35 19.98
CA ALA A 189 -48.68 11.14 21.27
C ALA A 189 -48.35 9.82 21.98
N SER A 190 -47.95 8.80 21.23
CA SER A 190 -47.61 7.46 21.74
C SER A 190 -46.13 7.09 21.57
N ARG A 191 -45.33 8.00 21.04
CA ARG A 191 -43.88 7.75 20.76
C ARG A 191 -43.05 7.33 22.00
N SER A 192 -43.45 7.76 23.19
CA SER A 192 -42.88 7.29 24.46
C SER A 192 -42.92 5.77 24.60
N TRP A 193 -44.05 5.14 24.15
CA TRP A 193 -44.16 3.68 24.17
C TRP A 193 -43.27 2.97 23.19
N ALA A 194 -42.94 3.60 22.07
CA ALA A 194 -41.90 3.08 21.15
C ALA A 194 -40.54 3.04 21.86
N TYR A 195 -40.19 4.09 22.59
CA TYR A 195 -38.93 4.10 23.38
C TYR A 195 -38.95 3.04 24.49
N VAL A 196 -40.07 2.83 25.18
CA VAL A 196 -40.25 1.74 26.18
C VAL A 196 -39.93 0.39 25.53
N LEU A 197 -40.49 0.13 24.36
CA LEU A 197 -40.30 -1.12 23.64
C LEU A 197 -38.86 -1.28 23.18
N ILE A 198 -38.25 -0.26 22.58
CA ILE A 198 -36.89 -0.28 22.06
C ILE A 198 -35.87 -0.52 23.20
N PHE A 199 -35.94 0.27 24.26
CA PHE A 199 -35.04 0.14 25.40
C PHE A 199 -35.35 -1.13 26.21
N GLY A 200 -36.58 -1.57 26.27
CA GLY A 200 -36.97 -2.84 26.90
C GLY A 200 -36.39 -4.05 26.21
N ILE A 201 -36.52 -4.13 24.87
CA ILE A 201 -35.85 -5.19 24.05
C ILE A 201 -34.34 -5.11 24.21
N GLY A 202 -33.76 -3.92 24.17
CA GLY A 202 -32.36 -3.71 24.43
C GLY A 202 -31.92 -4.25 25.78
N ALA A 203 -32.61 -3.91 26.83
CA ALA A 203 -32.32 -4.38 28.21
C ALA A 203 -32.43 -5.92 28.34
N VAL A 204 -33.51 -6.53 27.80
CA VAL A 204 -33.66 -7.98 27.78
C VAL A 204 -32.49 -8.65 27.03
N GLY A 205 -32.13 -8.14 25.87
CA GLY A 205 -30.97 -8.63 25.11
C GLY A 205 -29.68 -8.48 25.89
N GLY A 206 -29.48 -7.35 26.57
CA GLY A 206 -28.31 -7.13 27.43
C GLY A 206 -28.24 -8.07 28.63
N VAL A 207 -29.35 -8.34 29.32
CA VAL A 207 -29.42 -9.31 30.42
C VAL A 207 -29.14 -10.72 29.89
N MET A 208 -29.72 -11.09 28.73
CA MET A 208 -29.49 -12.37 28.08
C MET A 208 -28.01 -12.58 27.73
N ASP A 209 -27.29 -11.53 27.26
CA ASP A 209 -25.84 -11.54 27.05
C ASP A 209 -25.11 -12.07 28.30
N ILE A 210 -25.43 -11.55 29.48
CA ILE A 210 -24.77 -11.94 30.72
C ILE A 210 -25.19 -13.34 31.18
N LEU A 211 -26.47 -13.69 31.06
CA LEU A 211 -26.98 -15.01 31.43
C LEU A 211 -26.36 -16.14 30.59
N LEU A 212 -26.16 -15.91 29.31
CA LEU A 212 -25.48 -16.87 28.41
C LEU A 212 -24.03 -17.12 28.82
N HIS A 213 -23.35 -16.15 29.44
CA HIS A 213 -22.01 -16.32 29.97
C HIS A 213 -21.93 -17.24 31.19
N ILE A 214 -23.05 -17.54 31.86
CA ILE A 214 -23.11 -18.54 32.96
C ILE A 214 -22.63 -19.90 32.46
N GLY A 215 -23.04 -20.28 31.22
CA GLY A 215 -22.68 -21.54 30.58
C GLY A 215 -21.23 -21.65 30.06
N ILE A 216 -20.46 -20.56 30.12
CA ILE A 216 -19.07 -20.55 29.63
C ILE A 216 -18.12 -20.88 30.79
N PRO A 217 -17.31 -21.96 30.76
CA PRO A 217 -16.41 -22.32 31.83
C PRO A 217 -15.31 -21.28 32.04
N GLU A 218 -14.83 -21.12 33.26
CA GLU A 218 -13.64 -20.31 33.59
C GLU A 218 -12.45 -21.28 33.78
N PRO A 219 -11.45 -21.27 32.88
CA PRO A 219 -10.27 -22.14 33.03
C PRO A 219 -9.43 -21.69 34.23
N PRO A 220 -8.65 -22.62 34.84
CA PRO A 220 -7.70 -22.28 35.86
C PRO A 220 -6.79 -21.17 35.41
N ARG A 221 -6.57 -20.18 36.25
CA ARG A 221 -5.72 -19.03 35.94
C ARG A 221 -4.25 -19.43 36.10
N GLY A 222 -3.44 -19.14 35.09
CA GLY A 222 -1.99 -19.22 35.18
C GLY A 222 -1.39 -18.31 36.26
N ALA A 223 -0.06 -18.23 36.34
CA ALA A 223 0.61 -17.36 37.31
C ALA A 223 0.11 -15.91 37.17
N ARG A 224 -0.27 -15.33 38.31
CA ARG A 224 -0.78 -13.95 38.33
C ARG A 224 0.36 -12.98 38.01
N PRO A 225 0.22 -12.11 37.03
CA PRO A 225 1.20 -11.05 36.83
C PRO A 225 1.22 -10.15 38.08
N ARG A 226 2.35 -10.09 38.76
CA ARG A 226 2.57 -9.17 39.87
C ARG A 226 3.10 -7.87 39.28
N PHE A 227 2.27 -6.86 39.22
CA PHE A 227 2.69 -5.52 38.84
C PHE A 227 3.25 -4.80 40.06
N THR A 228 4.45 -4.24 39.92
CA THR A 228 5.03 -3.33 40.93
C THR A 228 4.44 -1.94 40.74
N GLY A 229 4.53 -1.08 41.76
CA GLY A 229 4.11 0.32 41.64
C GLY A 229 4.84 1.04 40.51
N ALA A 230 6.10 0.66 40.22
CA ALA A 230 6.88 1.18 39.10
C ALA A 230 6.31 0.78 37.75
N ASP A 231 5.86 -0.49 37.60
CA ASP A 231 5.22 -0.96 36.37
C ASP A 231 3.90 -0.22 36.10
N PHE A 232 3.14 0.06 37.16
CA PHE A 232 1.88 0.77 37.05
C PHE A 232 2.04 2.23 36.58
N ILE A 233 3.13 2.90 36.98
CA ILE A 233 3.42 4.30 36.61
C ILE A 233 4.21 4.37 35.29
N SER A 234 4.78 3.26 34.82
CA SER A 234 5.65 3.24 33.62
C SER A 234 5.04 3.91 32.38
N PRO A 235 3.72 3.77 32.05
CA PRO A 235 3.14 4.44 30.89
C PRO A 235 3.18 5.97 30.95
N LEU A 236 3.10 6.55 32.16
CA LEU A 236 3.20 8.01 32.35
C LEU A 236 4.63 8.54 32.20
N ARG A 237 5.63 7.67 32.32
CA ARG A 237 7.04 8.02 32.08
C ARG A 237 7.45 7.80 30.64
N ASP A 238 6.67 7.06 29.88
CA ASP A 238 6.89 6.86 28.45
C ASP A 238 6.33 8.06 27.67
N HIS A 239 7.22 8.99 27.33
CA HIS A 239 6.85 10.22 26.64
C HIS A 239 6.25 9.97 25.24
N ASN A 240 6.63 8.88 24.56
CA ASN A 240 6.08 8.56 23.24
C ASN A 240 4.65 8.04 23.36
N PHE A 241 4.42 7.13 24.29
CA PHE A 241 3.09 6.62 24.61
C PHE A 241 2.15 7.75 25.12
N LEU A 242 2.65 8.61 26.01
CA LEU A 242 1.84 9.71 26.54
C LEU A 242 1.43 10.70 25.44
N ARG A 243 2.36 11.06 24.54
CA ARG A 243 2.05 11.91 23.37
C ARG A 243 0.99 11.27 22.49
N TYR A 244 1.09 9.97 22.28
CA TYR A 244 0.12 9.20 21.51
C TYR A 244 -1.26 9.21 22.20
N ALA A 245 -1.34 8.83 23.47
CA ALA A 245 -2.60 8.78 24.21
C ALA A 245 -3.28 10.16 24.30
N LEU A 246 -2.50 11.23 24.47
CA LEU A 246 -3.01 12.61 24.47
C LEU A 246 -3.48 13.03 23.07
N ALA A 247 -2.76 12.69 22.00
CA ALA A 247 -3.17 13.02 20.63
C ALA A 247 -4.50 12.37 20.28
N ILE A 248 -4.69 11.08 20.63
CA ILE A 248 -5.98 10.40 20.43
C ILE A 248 -7.04 10.98 21.38
N GLY A 249 -6.70 11.26 22.62
CA GLY A 249 -7.60 11.89 23.58
C GLY A 249 -8.14 13.24 23.06
N VAL A 250 -7.27 14.10 22.51
CA VAL A 250 -7.67 15.39 21.90
C VAL A 250 -8.56 15.17 20.67
N ALA A 251 -8.26 14.16 19.83
CA ALA A 251 -9.14 13.84 18.72
C ALA A 251 -10.54 13.41 19.20
N GLN A 252 -10.58 12.54 20.20
CA GLN A 252 -11.82 12.08 20.81
C GLN A 252 -12.57 13.23 21.54
N LEU A 253 -11.85 14.19 22.10
CA LEU A 253 -12.44 15.42 22.65
C LEU A 253 -13.25 16.14 21.56
N GLY A 254 -12.65 16.38 20.39
CA GLY A 254 -13.34 17.02 19.28
C GLY A 254 -14.56 16.23 18.81
N LEU A 255 -14.41 14.93 18.61
CA LEU A 255 -15.50 14.06 18.16
C LEU A 255 -16.65 13.99 19.20
N ASN A 256 -16.36 13.93 20.49
CA ASN A 256 -17.38 13.91 21.54
C ASN A 256 -17.98 15.30 21.82
N LEU A 257 -17.29 16.38 21.47
CA LEU A 257 -17.86 17.72 21.50
C LEU A 257 -19.02 17.90 20.52
N ALA A 258 -18.92 17.28 19.33
CA ALA A 258 -19.87 17.45 18.24
C ALA A 258 -20.84 16.27 18.08
N GLY A 259 -20.36 15.05 18.23
CA GLY A 259 -21.06 13.80 17.88
C GLY A 259 -22.39 13.57 18.56
N PRO A 260 -22.52 13.73 19.89
CA PRO A 260 -23.77 13.48 20.60
C PRO A 260 -24.97 14.31 20.12
N PHE A 261 -24.72 15.44 19.49
CA PHE A 261 -25.75 16.38 19.06
C PHE A 261 -26.15 16.21 17.58
N GLN A 262 -25.46 15.38 16.81
CA GLN A 262 -25.72 15.19 15.37
C GLN A 262 -27.07 14.54 15.11
N ALA A 263 -27.35 13.40 15.73
CA ALA A 263 -28.64 12.70 15.52
C ALA A 263 -29.86 13.52 16.00
N PRO A 264 -29.83 14.16 17.20
CA PRO A 264 -30.88 15.09 17.60
C PRO A 264 -31.07 16.24 16.62
N TYR A 265 -30.00 16.81 16.05
CA TYR A 265 -30.08 17.88 15.05
C TYR A 265 -30.77 17.40 13.75
N VAL A 266 -30.43 16.16 13.29
CA VAL A 266 -31.04 15.57 12.09
C VAL A 266 -32.53 15.35 12.26
N THR A 267 -32.98 14.88 13.43
CA THR A 267 -34.37 14.51 13.66
C THR A 267 -35.24 15.64 14.26
N SER A 268 -34.64 16.74 14.71
CA SER A 268 -35.36 17.88 15.26
C SER A 268 -36.18 18.61 14.17
N PRO A 269 -37.49 18.80 14.35
CA PRO A 269 -38.34 19.58 13.44
C PRO A 269 -37.87 21.03 13.23
N GLU A 270 -37.23 21.63 14.24
CA GLU A 270 -36.69 22.99 14.19
C GLU A 270 -35.34 23.10 13.46
N ALA A 271 -34.74 21.93 13.13
CA ALA A 271 -33.45 21.87 12.45
C ALA A 271 -33.60 21.29 11.05
N VAL A 272 -33.33 19.97 10.88
CA VAL A 272 -33.44 19.29 9.59
C VAL A 272 -34.82 18.64 9.41
N GLY A 273 -35.42 18.11 10.47
CA GLY A 273 -36.74 17.49 10.47
C GLY A 273 -36.82 16.15 9.72
N ALA A 274 -35.69 15.45 9.61
CA ALA A 274 -35.65 14.15 8.97
C ALA A 274 -36.32 13.09 9.87
N ALA A 275 -37.05 12.14 9.26
CA ALA A 275 -37.60 11.00 9.96
C ALA A 275 -36.50 10.15 10.64
N ASN A 276 -36.83 9.47 11.76
CA ASN A 276 -35.86 8.67 12.51
C ASN A 276 -35.29 7.51 11.67
N VAL A 277 -36.00 7.00 10.68
CA VAL A 277 -35.51 5.97 9.74
C VAL A 277 -34.22 6.37 9.09
N TRP A 278 -33.94 7.66 8.89
CA TRP A 278 -32.68 8.14 8.33
C TRP A 278 -31.48 7.83 9.21
N LEU A 279 -31.65 7.79 10.55
CA LEU A 279 -30.56 7.34 11.44
C LEU A 279 -30.20 5.87 11.16
N GLY A 280 -31.25 5.05 10.91
CA GLY A 280 -31.06 3.66 10.49
C GLY A 280 -30.34 3.53 9.13
N ILE A 281 -30.78 4.30 8.12
CA ILE A 281 -30.18 4.33 6.79
C ILE A 281 -28.70 4.74 6.88
N MET A 282 -28.38 5.80 7.61
CA MET A 282 -27.02 6.26 7.85
C MET A 282 -26.15 5.17 8.49
N THR A 283 -26.67 4.47 9.49
CA THR A 283 -25.96 3.39 10.16
C THR A 283 -25.71 2.21 9.21
N VAL A 284 -26.71 1.81 8.41
CA VAL A 284 -26.55 0.74 7.41
C VAL A 284 -25.45 1.10 6.41
N ILE A 285 -25.49 2.30 5.83
CA ILE A 285 -24.50 2.76 4.85
C ILE A 285 -23.11 2.80 5.46
N SER A 286 -22.97 3.42 6.64
CA SER A 286 -21.67 3.55 7.32
C SER A 286 -21.09 2.19 7.68
N GLN A 287 -21.87 1.26 8.22
CA GLN A 287 -21.38 -0.06 8.61
C GLN A 287 -21.07 -0.97 7.44
N LEU A 288 -21.87 -0.94 6.36
CA LEU A 288 -21.53 -1.68 5.15
C LEU A 288 -20.23 -1.17 4.51
N THR A 289 -20.06 0.16 4.46
CA THR A 289 -18.84 0.79 3.99
C THR A 289 -17.66 0.42 4.87
N TRP A 290 -17.82 0.46 6.20
CA TRP A 290 -16.80 0.05 7.16
C TRP A 290 -16.32 -1.37 6.91
N VAL A 291 -17.24 -2.35 6.83
CA VAL A 291 -16.92 -3.76 6.60
C VAL A 291 -16.21 -3.96 5.26
N ALA A 292 -16.67 -3.27 4.21
CA ALA A 292 -16.07 -3.37 2.88
C ALA A 292 -14.64 -2.80 2.81
N ILE A 293 -14.37 -1.72 3.57
CA ILE A 293 -13.11 -0.96 3.48
C ILE A 293 -12.10 -1.33 4.58
N ALA A 294 -12.54 -1.89 5.71
CA ALA A 294 -11.63 -2.27 6.81
C ALA A 294 -10.45 -3.16 6.37
N PRO A 295 -10.61 -4.16 5.48
CA PRO A 295 -9.48 -4.95 5.00
C PRO A 295 -8.45 -4.13 4.21
N LEU A 296 -8.89 -3.11 3.46
CA LEU A 296 -7.99 -2.18 2.76
C LEU A 296 -7.13 -1.39 3.76
N TRP A 297 -7.74 -0.86 4.83
CA TRP A 297 -7.00 -0.14 5.85
C TRP A 297 -6.05 -1.06 6.61
N GLY A 298 -6.43 -2.32 6.88
CA GLY A 298 -5.54 -3.34 7.45
C GLY A 298 -4.30 -3.55 6.58
N PHE A 299 -4.50 -3.77 5.28
CA PHE A 299 -3.42 -3.88 4.30
C PHE A 299 -2.48 -2.67 4.33
N LEU A 300 -3.03 -1.45 4.38
CA LEU A 300 -2.24 -0.23 4.43
C LEU A 300 -1.47 -0.06 5.75
N MET A 301 -2.05 -0.47 6.89
CA MET A 301 -1.37 -0.46 8.19
C MET A 301 -0.13 -1.36 8.18
N ASP A 302 -0.21 -2.51 7.51
CA ASP A 302 0.92 -3.45 7.41
C ASP A 302 2.03 -2.94 6.50
N ARG A 303 1.72 -2.10 5.49
CA ARG A 303 2.68 -1.61 4.48
C ARG A 303 3.27 -0.24 4.80
N TYR A 304 2.45 0.68 5.30
CA TYR A 304 2.89 2.06 5.58
C TYR A 304 3.15 2.32 7.06
N GLY A 305 2.70 1.41 7.94
CA GLY A 305 2.66 1.62 9.37
C GLY A 305 1.28 2.13 9.84
N ARG A 306 1.02 2.02 11.13
CA ARG A 306 -0.28 2.37 11.74
C ARG A 306 -0.47 3.88 11.83
N LYS A 307 0.59 4.62 12.19
CA LYS A 307 0.53 6.08 12.35
C LYS A 307 0.11 6.84 11.08
N PRO A 308 0.66 6.59 9.87
CA PRO A 308 0.18 7.22 8.64
C PRO A 308 -1.29 6.95 8.37
N VAL A 309 -1.77 5.72 8.64
CA VAL A 309 -3.17 5.34 8.46
C VAL A 309 -4.06 6.08 9.47
N VAL A 310 -3.67 6.18 10.74
CA VAL A 310 -4.40 6.97 11.75
C VAL A 310 -4.49 8.44 11.33
N LEU A 311 -3.42 9.01 10.79
CA LEU A 311 -3.43 10.39 10.28
C LEU A 311 -4.42 10.57 9.12
N MET A 312 -4.54 9.61 8.21
CA MET A 312 -5.62 9.59 7.21
C MET A 312 -7.00 9.43 7.85
N GLY A 313 -7.08 8.64 8.93
CA GLY A 313 -8.30 8.44 9.70
C GLY A 313 -8.88 9.72 10.30
N TYR A 314 -8.06 10.76 10.58
CA TYR A 314 -8.57 12.07 11.02
C TYR A 314 -9.49 12.75 9.99
N LEU A 315 -9.45 12.31 8.72
CA LEU A 315 -10.41 12.75 7.70
C LEU A 315 -11.86 12.32 7.98
N VAL A 316 -12.09 11.47 8.98
CA VAL A 316 -13.45 11.23 9.53
C VAL A 316 -14.11 12.55 9.94
N GLY A 317 -13.34 13.56 10.30
CA GLY A 317 -13.79 14.92 10.53
C GLY A 317 -14.52 15.55 9.34
N LEU A 318 -14.26 15.15 8.10
CA LEU A 318 -14.99 15.62 6.92
C LEU A 318 -16.48 15.26 7.00
N ALA A 319 -16.79 14.07 7.53
CA ALA A 319 -18.19 13.71 7.80
C ALA A 319 -18.82 14.65 8.82
N THR A 320 -18.08 15.02 9.89
CA THR A 320 -18.54 15.98 10.90
C THR A 320 -18.72 17.38 10.29
N LEU A 321 -17.79 17.84 9.48
CA LEU A 321 -17.90 19.14 8.80
C LEU A 321 -19.10 19.20 7.87
N GLY A 322 -19.43 18.11 7.20
CA GLY A 322 -20.58 18.05 6.29
C GLY A 322 -21.92 18.34 6.94
N TYR A 323 -22.06 18.10 8.25
CA TYR A 323 -23.26 18.50 9.00
C TYR A 323 -23.45 20.03 9.04
N VAL A 324 -22.41 20.82 8.85
CA VAL A 324 -22.53 22.29 8.76
C VAL A 324 -23.36 22.72 7.55
N PHE A 325 -23.25 21.96 6.46
CA PHE A 325 -23.94 22.25 5.19
C PHE A 325 -25.31 21.54 5.06
N LEU A 326 -25.73 20.80 6.08
CA LEU A 326 -26.95 20.00 6.05
C LEU A 326 -28.19 20.89 6.15
N THR A 327 -29.11 20.79 5.19
CA THR A 327 -30.38 21.53 5.16
C THR A 327 -31.58 20.60 5.04
N PRO A 328 -32.81 21.08 5.39
CA PRO A 328 -34.05 20.31 5.21
C PRO A 328 -34.36 19.92 3.75
N ARG A 329 -33.68 20.51 2.76
CA ARG A 329 -33.96 20.25 1.34
C ARG A 329 -33.07 19.14 0.75
N ASP A 330 -31.85 19.00 1.27
CA ASP A 330 -30.78 18.18 0.68
C ASP A 330 -30.32 17.00 1.57
N TYR A 331 -30.89 16.87 2.78
CA TYR A 331 -30.45 15.82 3.71
C TYR A 331 -30.50 14.41 3.10
N ALA A 332 -31.47 14.15 2.20
CA ALA A 332 -31.60 12.85 1.55
C ALA A 332 -30.40 12.47 0.67
N ILE A 333 -29.61 13.44 0.23
CA ILE A 333 -28.37 13.24 -0.54
C ILE A 333 -27.15 13.36 0.38
N VAL A 334 -27.15 14.37 1.24
CA VAL A 334 -25.98 14.70 2.08
C VAL A 334 -25.75 13.62 3.14
N LEU A 335 -26.79 13.15 3.85
CA LEU A 335 -26.63 12.14 4.90
C LEU A 335 -25.99 10.82 4.41
N PRO A 336 -26.41 10.23 3.27
CA PRO A 336 -25.69 9.09 2.70
C PRO A 336 -24.22 9.36 2.41
N LEU A 337 -23.88 10.53 1.87
CA LEU A 337 -22.48 10.90 1.58
C LEU A 337 -21.65 11.03 2.86
N LEU A 338 -22.20 11.63 3.91
CA LEU A 338 -21.56 11.72 5.22
C LEU A 338 -21.35 10.32 5.84
N SER A 339 -22.33 9.45 5.69
CA SER A 339 -22.27 8.07 6.17
C SER A 339 -21.21 7.25 5.43
N LEU A 340 -21.08 7.43 4.11
CA LEU A 340 -20.01 6.84 3.31
C LEU A 340 -18.64 7.34 3.80
N ALA A 341 -18.48 8.65 4.02
CA ALA A 341 -17.23 9.22 4.51
C ALA A 341 -16.88 8.69 5.92
N ALA A 342 -17.83 8.63 6.82
CA ALA A 342 -17.66 8.07 8.17
C ALA A 342 -17.29 6.58 8.12
N GLY A 343 -17.96 5.78 7.29
CA GLY A 343 -17.68 4.37 7.09
C GLY A 343 -16.32 4.13 6.42
N PHE A 344 -15.89 5.02 5.52
CA PHE A 344 -14.60 4.92 4.82
C PHE A 344 -13.43 5.25 5.75
N PHE A 345 -13.43 6.38 6.43
CA PHE A 345 -12.32 6.82 7.27
C PHE A 345 -12.38 6.27 8.70
N GLY A 346 -13.57 5.82 9.16
CA GLY A 346 -13.75 5.28 10.50
C GLY A 346 -12.78 4.15 10.86
N PRO A 347 -12.65 3.07 10.06
CA PRO A 347 -11.70 2.00 10.35
C PRO A 347 -10.26 2.48 10.48
N ALA A 348 -9.82 3.42 9.64
CA ALA A 348 -8.49 4.00 9.70
C ALA A 348 -8.24 4.71 11.04
N PHE A 349 -9.24 5.43 11.56
CA PHE A 349 -9.16 6.13 12.83
C PHE A 349 -9.25 5.17 14.03
N TRP A 350 -10.34 4.40 14.14
CA TRP A 350 -10.62 3.59 15.33
C TRP A 350 -9.72 2.35 15.42
N GLU A 351 -9.67 1.53 14.35
CA GLU A 351 -8.85 0.33 14.33
C GLU A 351 -7.37 0.68 14.27
N GLY A 352 -7.02 1.69 13.45
CA GLY A 352 -5.65 2.19 13.38
C GLY A 352 -5.12 2.65 14.73
N SER A 353 -5.92 3.40 15.50
CA SER A 353 -5.55 3.82 16.85
C SER A 353 -5.37 2.63 17.79
N ASN A 354 -6.30 1.65 17.78
CA ASN A 354 -6.16 0.46 18.61
C ASN A 354 -4.90 -0.34 18.27
N GLN A 355 -4.59 -0.51 16.99
CA GLN A 355 -3.39 -1.25 16.54
C GLN A 355 -2.10 -0.49 16.88
N LEU A 356 -2.11 0.84 16.75
CA LEU A 356 -0.96 1.66 17.12
C LEU A 356 -0.70 1.61 18.63
N MET A 357 -1.75 1.64 19.45
CA MET A 357 -1.66 1.45 20.90
C MET A 357 -1.00 0.11 21.25
N LEU A 358 -1.42 -0.98 20.61
CA LEU A 358 -0.85 -2.32 20.83
C LEU A 358 0.62 -2.41 20.37
N THR A 359 1.01 -1.62 19.37
CA THR A 359 2.39 -1.56 18.87
C THR A 359 3.30 -0.79 19.85
N LEU A 360 2.80 0.28 20.42
CA LEU A 360 3.55 1.11 21.36
C LEU A 360 3.64 0.52 22.77
N ALA A 361 2.70 -0.37 23.13
CA ALA A 361 2.67 -0.99 24.46
C ALA A 361 3.63 -2.18 24.56
N PRO A 362 4.61 -2.18 25.49
CA PRO A 362 5.49 -3.32 25.72
C PRO A 362 4.69 -4.60 26.05
N PRO A 363 5.08 -5.77 25.49
CA PRO A 363 4.31 -7.01 25.64
C PRO A 363 4.07 -7.45 27.10
N ASP A 364 5.05 -7.25 27.95
CA ASP A 364 5.05 -7.60 29.37
C ASP A 364 4.13 -6.73 30.22
N ARG A 365 3.89 -5.47 29.79
CA ARG A 365 3.08 -4.46 30.52
C ARG A 365 1.85 -4.01 29.76
N ARG A 366 1.49 -4.68 28.68
CA ARG A 366 0.43 -4.26 27.76
C ARG A 366 -0.90 -3.94 28.45
N VAL A 367 -1.28 -4.71 29.46
CA VAL A 367 -2.53 -4.51 30.21
C VAL A 367 -2.54 -3.16 30.93
N VAL A 368 -1.41 -2.76 31.50
CA VAL A 368 -1.29 -1.48 32.21
C VAL A 368 -1.32 -0.30 31.23
N TYR A 369 -0.65 -0.44 30.06
CA TYR A 369 -0.68 0.55 29.01
C TYR A 369 -2.09 0.75 28.44
N ILE A 370 -2.84 -0.33 28.19
CA ILE A 370 -4.24 -0.26 27.77
C ILE A 370 -5.10 0.46 28.82
N GLY A 371 -4.93 0.15 30.09
CA GLY A 371 -5.67 0.81 31.18
C GLY A 371 -5.41 2.32 31.21
N TRP A 372 -4.15 2.75 31.12
CA TRP A 372 -3.80 4.17 31.06
C TRP A 372 -4.28 4.85 29.79
N TYR A 373 -4.16 4.17 28.63
CA TYR A 373 -4.71 4.68 27.37
C TYR A 373 -6.21 4.99 27.50
N ASN A 374 -6.99 4.02 27.95
CA ASN A 374 -8.44 4.21 28.11
C ASN A 374 -8.79 5.28 29.15
N THR A 375 -7.99 5.38 30.21
CA THR A 375 -8.16 6.43 31.22
C THR A 375 -7.90 7.81 30.63
N ILE A 376 -6.74 8.02 30.00
CA ILE A 376 -6.37 9.33 29.41
C ILE A 376 -7.39 9.73 28.32
N VAL A 377 -7.69 8.81 27.42
CA VAL A 377 -8.65 9.05 26.33
C VAL A 377 -10.04 9.29 26.91
N GLY A 378 -10.48 8.50 27.90
CA GLY A 378 -11.79 8.65 28.54
C GLY A 378 -11.94 10.00 29.25
N VAL A 379 -10.93 10.44 30.00
CA VAL A 379 -10.94 11.75 30.66
C VAL A 379 -11.01 12.88 29.64
N VAL A 380 -10.12 12.87 28.66
CA VAL A 380 -10.06 13.96 27.67
C VAL A 380 -11.32 14.00 26.79
N SER A 381 -11.82 12.83 26.37
CA SER A 381 -13.07 12.75 25.59
C SER A 381 -14.32 13.15 26.40
N GLY A 382 -14.33 12.81 27.70
CA GLY A 382 -15.40 13.23 28.61
C GLY A 382 -15.50 14.74 28.75
N LEU A 383 -14.35 15.43 28.86
CA LEU A 383 -14.30 16.90 28.82
C LEU A 383 -14.84 17.45 27.50
N GLY A 384 -14.64 16.76 26.39
CA GLY A 384 -15.23 17.12 25.10
C GLY A 384 -16.76 17.08 25.11
N ALA A 385 -17.36 16.02 25.65
CA ALA A 385 -18.81 15.89 25.74
C ALA A 385 -19.42 16.97 26.68
N ILE A 386 -18.78 17.21 27.83
CA ILE A 386 -19.19 18.28 28.75
C ILE A 386 -19.12 19.63 28.06
N GLY A 387 -17.97 19.96 27.48
CA GLY A 387 -17.75 21.24 26.78
C GLY A 387 -18.73 21.42 25.60
N GLY A 388 -18.98 20.36 24.81
CA GLY A 388 -19.96 20.36 23.72
C GLY A 388 -21.37 20.67 24.21
N GLY A 389 -21.79 20.06 25.32
CA GLY A 389 -23.09 20.31 25.94
C GLY A 389 -23.24 21.76 26.42
N PHE A 390 -22.23 22.32 27.08
CA PHE A 390 -22.25 23.73 27.51
C PHE A 390 -22.21 24.69 26.32
N ILE A 391 -21.42 24.43 25.29
CA ILE A 391 -21.38 25.25 24.08
C ILE A 391 -22.72 25.21 23.37
N ALA A 392 -23.35 24.03 23.23
CA ALA A 392 -24.65 23.89 22.61
C ALA A 392 -25.73 24.64 23.39
N ALA A 393 -25.72 24.58 24.74
CA ALA A 393 -26.66 25.31 25.58
C ALA A 393 -26.40 26.84 25.56
N ALA A 394 -25.15 27.28 25.63
CA ALA A 394 -24.78 28.71 25.62
C ALA A 394 -25.12 29.37 24.27
N LEU A 395 -25.10 28.60 23.19
CA LEU A 395 -25.39 29.06 21.84
C LEU A 395 -26.83 28.67 21.40
N GLU A 396 -27.68 28.26 22.35
CA GLU A 396 -29.12 28.06 22.09
C GLU A 396 -29.74 29.40 21.66
N GLY A 397 -30.41 29.40 20.49
CA GLY A 397 -30.92 30.63 19.89
C GLY A 397 -29.89 31.44 19.07
N PHE A 398 -28.60 31.11 19.12
CA PHE A 398 -27.62 31.76 18.26
C PHE A 398 -27.88 31.46 16.78
N SER A 399 -27.98 32.52 15.98
CA SER A 399 -28.23 32.43 14.55
C SER A 399 -27.54 33.57 13.83
N LEU A 400 -26.61 33.28 12.97
CA LEU A 400 -25.88 34.23 12.13
C LEU A 400 -26.13 33.90 10.64
N ARG A 401 -26.69 34.86 9.88
CA ARG A 401 -26.85 34.69 8.43
C ARG A 401 -25.60 35.16 7.68
N ILE A 402 -25.03 34.27 6.89
CA ILE A 402 -23.87 34.56 6.01
C ILE A 402 -24.31 34.21 4.58
N GLY A 403 -24.69 35.24 3.82
CA GLY A 403 -25.31 35.02 2.49
C GLY A 403 -26.63 34.24 2.59
N GLY A 404 -26.77 33.15 1.86
CA GLY A 404 -27.93 32.23 1.92
C GLY A 404 -27.88 31.19 3.03
N PHE A 405 -26.83 31.16 3.85
CA PHE A 405 -26.59 30.15 4.88
C PHE A 405 -26.87 30.70 6.28
N GLN A 406 -27.53 29.90 7.13
CA GLN A 406 -27.82 30.24 8.52
C GLN A 406 -26.92 29.40 9.45
N LEU A 407 -25.91 30.00 10.03
CA LEU A 407 -25.06 29.40 11.03
C LEU A 407 -25.78 29.39 12.39
N LYS A 408 -26.04 28.19 12.92
CA LYS A 408 -26.67 27.99 14.26
C LYS A 408 -25.59 27.53 15.27
N GLY A 409 -25.92 27.57 16.56
CA GLY A 409 -25.00 27.10 17.63
C GLY A 409 -24.47 25.68 17.42
N PHE A 410 -25.28 24.76 16.90
CA PHE A 410 -24.85 23.42 16.51
C PHE A 410 -23.66 23.42 15.55
N HIS A 411 -23.66 24.28 14.55
CA HIS A 411 -22.59 24.32 13.55
C HIS A 411 -21.25 24.77 14.16
N VAL A 412 -21.29 25.63 15.20
CA VAL A 412 -20.09 26.06 15.91
C VAL A 412 -19.36 24.87 16.55
N GLY A 413 -20.13 23.93 17.15
CA GLY A 413 -19.56 22.69 17.70
C GLY A 413 -18.92 21.82 16.62
N GLN A 414 -19.56 21.70 15.45
CA GLN A 414 -19.01 20.92 14.33
C GLN A 414 -17.69 21.53 13.80
N ILE A 415 -17.64 22.86 13.66
CA ILE A 415 -16.45 23.60 13.22
C ILE A 415 -15.33 23.47 14.28
N ALA A 416 -15.64 23.63 15.56
CA ALA A 416 -14.68 23.46 16.65
C ALA A 416 -14.06 22.05 16.65
N CYS A 417 -14.85 21.00 16.37
CA CYS A 417 -14.36 19.63 16.23
C CYS A 417 -13.24 19.54 15.17
N ILE A 418 -13.39 20.18 14.02
CA ILE A 418 -12.40 20.14 12.93
C ILE A 418 -11.10 20.79 13.36
N PHE A 419 -11.16 21.96 14.02
CA PHE A 419 -9.96 22.60 14.55
C PHE A 419 -9.24 21.72 15.57
N ILE A 420 -9.99 21.08 16.47
CA ILE A 420 -9.45 20.16 17.47
C ILE A 420 -8.82 18.93 16.82
N LEU A 421 -9.44 18.35 15.80
CA LEU A 421 -8.88 17.25 15.03
C LEU A 421 -7.58 17.68 14.32
N GLY A 422 -7.52 18.91 13.80
CA GLY A 422 -6.30 19.48 13.22
C GLY A 422 -5.16 19.54 14.25
N ILE A 423 -5.45 20.02 15.46
CA ILE A 423 -4.48 20.06 16.58
C ILE A 423 -4.02 18.64 16.93
N ALA A 424 -4.95 17.69 17.02
CA ALA A 424 -4.65 16.29 17.29
C ALA A 424 -3.77 15.66 16.20
N ALA A 425 -4.03 15.97 14.94
CA ALA A 425 -3.22 15.51 13.80
C ALA A 425 -1.77 16.05 13.86
N VAL A 426 -1.61 17.32 14.23
CA VAL A 426 -0.27 17.92 14.43
C VAL A 426 0.44 17.26 15.62
N ALA A 427 -0.27 17.00 16.73
CA ALA A 427 0.29 16.30 17.87
C ALA A 427 0.72 14.87 17.52
N MET A 428 -0.08 14.15 16.71
CA MET A 428 0.21 12.80 16.26
C MET A 428 1.49 12.72 15.42
N ARG A 429 1.88 13.76 14.68
CA ARG A 429 3.14 13.77 13.90
C ARG A 429 4.37 13.54 14.79
N LYS A 430 4.33 13.95 16.06
CA LYS A 430 5.44 13.80 17.03
C LYS A 430 5.56 12.40 17.63
N VAL A 431 4.59 11.52 17.40
CA VAL A 431 4.61 10.12 17.84
C VAL A 431 5.55 9.33 16.93
N LYS A 432 6.36 8.43 17.50
CA LYS A 432 7.30 7.59 16.77
C LYS A 432 6.80 6.13 16.78
N GLU A 433 6.64 5.52 15.61
CA GLU A 433 6.27 4.11 15.48
C GLU A 433 7.49 3.22 15.15
N GLY A 434 8.54 3.78 14.52
CA GLY A 434 9.81 3.10 14.20
C GLY A 434 9.87 2.47 12.81
N ARG A 435 8.76 2.17 12.16
CA ARG A 435 8.67 1.61 10.80
C ARG A 435 7.68 2.36 9.90
N GLU A 436 7.38 3.58 10.25
CA GLU A 436 6.44 4.40 9.50
C GLU A 436 7.03 4.97 8.22
N ARG A 437 6.27 4.92 7.12
CA ARG A 437 6.56 5.66 5.90
C ARG A 437 5.93 7.07 5.95
N PRO A 438 6.45 8.04 5.18
CA PRO A 438 5.86 9.39 5.13
C PRO A 438 4.40 9.36 4.68
N VAL A 439 3.52 10.08 5.37
CA VAL A 439 2.08 10.18 5.03
C VAL A 439 1.87 10.71 3.61
N ALA A 440 2.77 11.57 3.12
CA ALA A 440 2.68 12.12 1.77
C ALA A 440 2.63 11.02 0.69
N ILE A 441 3.38 9.94 0.85
CA ILE A 441 3.37 8.79 -0.07
C ILE A 441 1.97 8.16 -0.09
N LEU A 442 1.37 7.94 1.08
CA LEU A 442 0.03 7.37 1.18
C LEU A 442 -1.02 8.28 0.51
N VAL A 443 -0.94 9.60 0.74
CA VAL A 443 -1.82 10.59 0.08
C VAL A 443 -1.68 10.56 -1.44
N THR A 444 -0.45 10.51 -1.96
CA THR A 444 -0.19 10.41 -3.41
C THR A 444 -0.77 9.12 -3.99
N GLN A 445 -0.59 8.00 -3.31
CA GLN A 445 -1.13 6.70 -3.73
C GLN A 445 -2.68 6.69 -3.76
N PHE A 446 -3.34 7.40 -2.84
CA PHE A 446 -4.79 7.59 -2.91
C PHE A 446 -5.19 8.48 -4.09
N ALA A 447 -4.48 9.59 -4.32
CA ALA A 447 -4.75 10.52 -5.41
C ALA A 447 -4.61 9.86 -6.80
N THR A 448 -3.66 8.94 -6.97
CA THR A 448 -3.43 8.18 -8.22
C THR A 448 -4.28 6.91 -8.32
N ALA A 449 -5.13 6.62 -7.34
CA ALA A 449 -5.85 5.36 -7.19
C ALA A 449 -4.93 4.11 -7.14
N GLY A 450 -3.63 4.30 -6.90
CA GLY A 450 -2.62 3.22 -6.80
C GLY A 450 -2.95 2.22 -5.70
N VAL A 451 -3.42 2.70 -4.54
CA VAL A 451 -3.87 1.87 -3.41
C VAL A 451 -4.93 0.84 -3.84
N PHE A 452 -5.95 1.26 -4.58
CA PHE A 452 -7.04 0.36 -5.00
C PHE A 452 -6.57 -0.66 -6.04
N ARG A 453 -5.67 -0.26 -6.95
CA ARG A 453 -5.04 -1.17 -7.93
C ARG A 453 -4.17 -2.21 -7.23
N SER A 454 -3.34 -1.79 -6.29
CA SER A 454 -2.48 -2.68 -5.50
C SER A 454 -3.31 -3.67 -4.66
N TYR A 455 -4.37 -3.19 -4.00
CA TYR A 455 -5.26 -4.05 -3.22
C TYR A 455 -6.02 -5.06 -4.10
N ALA A 456 -6.48 -4.64 -5.28
CA ALA A 456 -7.09 -5.55 -6.25
C ALA A 456 -6.11 -6.62 -6.76
N SER A 457 -4.84 -6.24 -6.98
CA SER A 457 -3.76 -7.16 -7.34
C SER A 457 -3.48 -8.17 -6.23
N LEU A 458 -3.48 -7.74 -4.96
CA LEU A 458 -3.36 -8.63 -3.80
C LEU A 458 -4.45 -9.70 -3.79
N GLY A 459 -5.71 -9.30 -4.01
CA GLY A 459 -6.84 -10.24 -4.09
C GLY A 459 -6.73 -11.24 -5.25
N ALA A 460 -6.04 -10.89 -6.33
CA ALA A 460 -5.72 -11.80 -7.42
C ALA A 460 -4.54 -12.71 -7.07
N LEU A 461 -3.50 -12.16 -6.44
CA LEU A 461 -2.31 -12.90 -6.03
C LEU A 461 -2.59 -13.93 -4.92
N SER A 462 -3.59 -13.71 -4.06
CA SER A 462 -3.97 -14.64 -2.99
C SER A 462 -4.75 -15.88 -3.46
N ARG A 463 -5.06 -15.97 -4.76
CA ARG A 463 -5.81 -17.09 -5.35
C ARG A 463 -4.92 -18.30 -5.62
N ASP A 464 -5.58 -19.43 -5.94
CA ASP A 464 -4.89 -20.68 -6.26
C ASP A 464 -3.98 -20.50 -7.50
N SER A 465 -2.80 -21.09 -7.46
CA SER A 465 -1.74 -20.93 -8.44
C SER A 465 -2.11 -21.38 -9.87
N SER A 466 -3.08 -22.30 -9.99
CA SER A 466 -3.61 -22.75 -11.27
C SER A 466 -4.51 -21.73 -11.99
N ASP A 467 -4.87 -20.63 -11.33
CA ASP A 467 -5.74 -19.61 -11.91
C ASP A 467 -4.95 -18.69 -12.86
N PRO A 468 -5.26 -18.68 -14.18
CA PRO A 468 -4.61 -17.78 -15.15
C PRO A 468 -4.82 -16.28 -14.82
N ARG A 469 -5.67 -15.96 -13.85
CA ARG A 469 -5.84 -14.60 -13.33
C ARG A 469 -4.62 -14.13 -12.54
N VAL A 470 -3.88 -15.05 -11.88
CA VAL A 470 -2.65 -14.72 -11.15
C VAL A 470 -1.59 -14.20 -12.12
N ALA A 471 -1.32 -14.95 -13.20
CA ALA A 471 -0.36 -14.55 -14.23
C ALA A 471 -0.75 -13.20 -14.89
N ARG A 472 -2.05 -13.00 -15.17
CA ARG A 472 -2.56 -11.72 -15.70
C ARG A 472 -2.44 -10.56 -14.70
N ALA A 473 -2.62 -10.81 -13.42
CA ALA A 473 -2.42 -9.79 -12.39
C ALA A 473 -0.94 -9.39 -12.32
N LEU A 474 -0.01 -10.37 -12.32
CA LEU A 474 1.43 -10.12 -12.32
C LEU A 474 1.88 -9.29 -13.54
N ARG A 475 1.32 -9.55 -14.74
CA ARG A 475 1.61 -8.76 -15.95
C ARG A 475 1.21 -7.28 -15.86
N ARG A 476 0.22 -6.96 -15.04
CA ARG A 476 -0.29 -5.59 -14.85
C ARG A 476 0.39 -4.83 -13.74
N ILE A 477 1.25 -5.52 -12.99
CA ILE A 477 2.03 -4.90 -11.91
C ILE A 477 3.21 -4.16 -12.54
N ASP A 478 3.33 -2.88 -12.19
CA ASP A 478 4.38 -1.96 -12.59
C ASP A 478 4.95 -1.23 -11.38
N ARG A 479 5.84 -0.27 -11.59
CA ARG A 479 6.49 0.50 -10.54
C ARG A 479 5.51 1.30 -9.69
N GLU A 480 4.42 1.78 -10.27
CA GLU A 480 3.46 2.63 -9.55
C GLU A 480 2.58 1.84 -8.57
N ASN A 481 2.19 0.61 -8.94
CA ASN A 481 1.25 -0.21 -8.17
C ASN A 481 1.88 -1.44 -7.52
N GLY A 482 3.13 -1.76 -7.85
CA GLY A 482 3.82 -2.97 -7.42
C GLY A 482 4.48 -2.87 -6.05
N GLU A 483 4.93 -1.69 -5.64
CA GLU A 483 5.68 -1.50 -4.39
C GLU A 483 4.96 -2.08 -3.16
N LEU A 484 3.65 -2.02 -3.15
CA LEU A 484 2.82 -2.51 -2.04
C LEU A 484 2.62 -4.03 -2.01
N VAL A 485 2.93 -4.72 -3.09
CA VAL A 485 2.70 -6.17 -3.24
C VAL A 485 3.98 -6.96 -3.51
N ILE A 486 5.16 -6.32 -3.36
CA ILE A 486 6.48 -6.94 -3.60
C ILE A 486 6.59 -8.29 -2.88
N ARG A 487 6.21 -8.36 -1.62
CA ARG A 487 6.33 -9.57 -0.81
C ARG A 487 5.51 -10.73 -1.38
N GLU A 488 4.28 -10.46 -1.78
CA GLU A 488 3.40 -11.47 -2.38
C GLU A 488 3.90 -11.88 -3.76
N VAL A 489 4.53 -10.98 -4.50
CA VAL A 489 5.16 -11.31 -5.79
C VAL A 489 6.39 -12.18 -5.57
N ILE A 490 7.22 -11.91 -4.54
CA ILE A 490 8.35 -12.76 -4.15
C ILE A 490 7.88 -14.17 -3.81
N GLU A 491 6.80 -14.33 -3.02
CA GLU A 491 6.22 -15.63 -2.68
C GLU A 491 5.78 -16.43 -3.93
N ARG A 492 5.45 -15.75 -5.04
CA ARG A 492 5.09 -16.38 -6.32
C ARG A 492 6.27 -16.87 -7.17
N LEU A 493 7.51 -16.61 -6.76
CA LEU A 493 8.68 -17.24 -7.37
C LEU A 493 8.73 -18.75 -7.12
N ASP A 494 8.03 -19.24 -6.08
CA ASP A 494 7.89 -20.67 -5.73
C ASP A 494 6.57 -21.28 -6.18
N ASP A 495 5.79 -20.57 -6.98
CA ASP A 495 4.48 -21.04 -7.43
C ASP A 495 4.62 -22.35 -8.24
N PRO A 496 3.71 -23.35 -8.07
CA PRO A 496 3.70 -24.57 -8.89
C PRO A 496 3.65 -24.31 -10.39
N SER A 497 2.97 -23.25 -10.83
CA SER A 497 2.85 -22.86 -12.23
C SER A 497 4.12 -22.21 -12.76
N ALA A 498 4.72 -22.76 -13.80
CA ALA A 498 5.90 -22.20 -14.46
C ALA A 498 5.62 -20.80 -15.07
N GLU A 499 4.39 -20.56 -15.55
CA GLU A 499 3.99 -19.25 -16.07
C GLU A 499 3.95 -18.21 -14.95
N VAL A 500 3.39 -18.56 -13.80
CA VAL A 500 3.30 -17.65 -12.65
C VAL A 500 4.70 -17.29 -12.14
N ARG A 501 5.59 -18.28 -11.99
CA ARG A 501 6.99 -18.02 -11.56
C ARG A 501 7.70 -17.04 -12.51
N ARG A 502 7.60 -17.25 -13.82
CA ARG A 502 8.21 -16.34 -14.81
C ARG A 502 7.65 -14.94 -14.75
N GLU A 503 6.33 -14.82 -14.68
CA GLU A 503 5.68 -13.50 -14.58
C GLU A 503 5.98 -12.81 -13.25
N ALA A 504 6.18 -13.57 -12.16
CA ALA A 504 6.61 -13.01 -10.87
C ALA A 504 8.02 -12.39 -10.96
N ALA A 505 8.97 -13.11 -11.54
CA ALA A 505 10.33 -12.59 -11.75
C ALA A 505 10.32 -11.32 -12.62
N ARG A 506 9.59 -11.33 -13.73
CA ARG A 506 9.43 -10.15 -14.61
C ARG A 506 8.75 -8.97 -13.91
N ALA A 507 7.73 -9.25 -13.06
CA ALA A 507 7.07 -8.21 -12.30
C ALA A 507 8.01 -7.55 -11.31
N LEU A 508 8.87 -8.32 -10.61
CA LEU A 508 9.87 -7.78 -9.68
C LEU A 508 10.87 -6.87 -10.38
N GLY A 509 11.30 -7.22 -11.60
CA GLY A 509 12.12 -6.36 -12.45
C GLY A 509 11.40 -5.04 -12.78
N ARG A 510 10.17 -5.09 -13.32
CA ARG A 510 9.38 -3.89 -13.66
C ARG A 510 9.11 -2.97 -12.48
N ILE A 511 8.92 -3.54 -11.27
CA ILE A 511 8.74 -2.78 -10.03
C ILE A 511 10.04 -2.07 -9.65
N GLY A 512 11.20 -2.64 -9.96
CA GLY A 512 12.50 -2.24 -9.43
C GLY A 512 12.68 -2.67 -7.96
N ALA A 513 12.23 -3.88 -7.61
CA ALA A 513 12.13 -4.38 -6.24
C ALA A 513 13.51 -4.75 -5.66
N SER A 514 14.21 -3.79 -5.09
CA SER A 514 15.53 -4.02 -4.44
C SER A 514 15.48 -5.01 -3.27
N GLU A 515 14.31 -5.22 -2.68
CA GLU A 515 14.05 -6.21 -1.62
C GLU A 515 14.07 -7.66 -2.14
N ALA A 516 13.90 -7.86 -3.47
CA ALA A 516 13.87 -9.16 -4.11
C ALA A 516 15.23 -9.64 -4.64
N ILE A 517 16.28 -8.83 -4.54
CA ILE A 517 17.60 -9.11 -5.12
C ILE A 517 18.16 -10.44 -4.62
N ASP A 518 18.15 -10.66 -3.30
CA ASP A 518 18.72 -11.87 -2.70
C ASP A 518 17.97 -13.13 -3.15
N GLU A 519 16.64 -13.05 -3.24
CA GLU A 519 15.80 -14.17 -3.69
C GLU A 519 15.99 -14.45 -5.20
N LEU A 520 16.02 -13.40 -6.04
CA LEU A 520 16.30 -13.55 -7.47
C LEU A 520 17.71 -14.08 -7.73
N ALA A 521 18.72 -13.60 -6.96
CA ALA A 521 20.09 -14.09 -7.04
C ALA A 521 20.21 -15.57 -6.61
N SER A 522 19.41 -15.99 -5.61
CA SER A 522 19.29 -17.40 -5.22
C SER A 522 18.72 -18.24 -6.35
N ARG A 523 17.62 -17.80 -7.00
CA ARG A 523 17.03 -18.49 -8.15
C ARG A 523 17.93 -18.53 -9.37
N LEU A 524 18.70 -17.47 -9.60
CA LEU A 524 19.69 -17.40 -10.67
C LEU A 524 20.81 -18.43 -10.45
N SER A 525 21.27 -18.57 -9.21
CA SER A 525 22.38 -19.44 -8.84
C SER A 525 22.02 -20.93 -8.76
N ASP A 526 20.74 -21.26 -8.61
CA ASP A 526 20.23 -22.64 -8.53
C ASP A 526 20.15 -23.27 -9.93
N PRO A 527 20.96 -24.29 -10.28
CA PRO A 527 20.94 -24.95 -11.58
C PRO A 527 19.58 -25.62 -11.89
N SER A 528 18.79 -25.98 -10.87
CA SER A 528 17.49 -26.61 -11.03
C SER A 528 16.36 -25.61 -11.24
N SER A 529 16.61 -24.33 -11.03
CA SER A 529 15.59 -23.29 -11.17
C SER A 529 15.18 -23.07 -12.64
N PRO A 530 13.88 -23.17 -12.96
CA PRO A 530 13.41 -23.00 -14.34
C PRO A 530 13.28 -21.52 -14.77
N ILE A 531 13.57 -20.58 -13.89
CA ILE A 531 13.41 -19.12 -14.10
C ILE A 531 14.74 -18.37 -14.07
N ARG A 532 15.87 -19.06 -14.29
CA ARG A 532 17.21 -18.43 -14.22
C ARG A 532 17.36 -17.25 -15.17
N ILE A 533 16.87 -17.37 -16.40
CA ILE A 533 16.94 -16.30 -17.41
C ILE A 533 16.07 -15.09 -16.99
N GLU A 534 14.85 -15.34 -16.53
CA GLU A 534 13.97 -14.26 -16.04
C GLU A 534 14.51 -13.59 -14.77
N ALA A 535 15.17 -14.37 -13.89
CA ALA A 535 15.82 -13.82 -12.71
C ALA A 535 17.01 -12.92 -13.08
N ALA A 536 17.84 -13.32 -14.06
CA ALA A 536 18.93 -12.50 -14.57
C ALA A 536 18.41 -11.17 -15.13
N ARG A 537 17.40 -11.20 -16.01
CA ARG A 537 16.78 -10.01 -16.58
C ARG A 537 16.16 -9.10 -15.51
N ALA A 538 15.43 -9.70 -14.57
CA ALA A 538 14.83 -8.94 -13.46
C ALA A 538 15.88 -8.23 -12.60
N LEU A 539 17.02 -8.86 -12.33
CA LEU A 539 18.14 -8.23 -11.62
C LEU A 539 18.72 -7.06 -12.42
N GLY A 540 18.81 -7.19 -13.75
CA GLY A 540 19.20 -6.11 -14.66
C GLY A 540 18.21 -4.94 -14.65
N ASP A 541 16.90 -5.23 -14.69
CA ASP A 541 15.83 -4.21 -14.65
C ASP A 541 15.80 -3.47 -13.30
N ILE A 542 16.15 -4.16 -12.19
CA ILE A 542 16.27 -3.54 -10.85
C ILE A 542 17.44 -2.57 -10.81
N GLY A 543 18.55 -2.88 -11.48
CA GLY A 543 19.68 -1.97 -11.63
C GLY A 543 20.55 -1.79 -10.37
N ASP A 544 20.55 -2.72 -9.43
CA ASP A 544 21.29 -2.61 -8.17
C ASP A 544 22.64 -3.37 -8.23
N GLU A 545 23.73 -2.71 -7.85
CA GLU A 545 25.08 -3.29 -7.87
C GLU A 545 25.25 -4.57 -7.04
N ARG A 546 24.42 -4.80 -6.04
CA ARG A 546 24.43 -6.04 -5.23
C ARG A 546 24.22 -7.31 -6.07
N ALA A 547 23.59 -7.19 -7.24
CA ALA A 547 23.34 -8.29 -8.15
C ALA A 547 24.58 -8.70 -8.98
N VAL A 548 25.56 -7.80 -9.13
CA VAL A 548 26.75 -8.00 -10.01
C VAL A 548 27.46 -9.31 -9.71
N SER A 549 27.72 -9.62 -8.44
CA SER A 549 28.46 -10.84 -8.06
C SER A 549 27.73 -12.15 -8.43
N ALA A 550 26.40 -12.16 -8.35
CA ALA A 550 25.59 -13.33 -8.72
C ALA A 550 25.51 -13.51 -10.24
N LEU A 551 25.33 -12.40 -10.96
CA LEU A 551 25.31 -12.38 -12.43
C LEU A 551 26.66 -12.78 -13.02
N ALA A 552 27.79 -12.29 -12.46
CA ALA A 552 29.13 -12.65 -12.89
C ALA A 552 29.41 -14.16 -12.78
N ARG A 553 29.04 -14.78 -11.64
CA ARG A 553 29.20 -16.24 -11.49
C ARG A 553 28.41 -17.04 -12.54
N CYS A 554 27.22 -16.60 -12.87
CA CYS A 554 26.40 -17.30 -13.86
C CYS A 554 26.81 -16.98 -15.30
N LEU A 555 27.43 -15.83 -15.55
CA LEU A 555 28.03 -15.48 -16.82
C LEU A 555 29.16 -16.44 -17.16
N ALA A 556 30.02 -16.78 -16.21
CA ALA A 556 31.21 -17.66 -16.42
C ALA A 556 30.84 -19.12 -16.72
N VAL A 557 29.73 -19.67 -16.19
CA VAL A 557 29.41 -21.11 -16.26
C VAL A 557 28.01 -21.45 -16.76
N GLY A 558 27.22 -20.49 -17.22
CA GLY A 558 25.85 -20.68 -17.68
C GLY A 558 25.73 -21.30 -19.09
N SER A 559 24.48 -21.65 -19.51
CA SER A 559 24.21 -21.89 -20.91
C SER A 559 24.35 -20.62 -21.74
N PRO A 560 24.57 -20.67 -23.06
CA PRO A 560 24.70 -19.46 -23.90
C PRO A 560 23.55 -18.46 -23.70
N GLU A 561 22.33 -18.92 -23.60
CA GLU A 561 21.15 -18.06 -23.40
C GLU A 561 21.14 -17.40 -22.02
N LEU A 562 21.58 -18.11 -20.97
CA LEU A 562 21.71 -17.57 -19.64
C LEU A 562 22.85 -16.56 -19.54
N ARG A 563 23.98 -16.86 -20.17
CA ARG A 563 25.15 -15.99 -20.24
C ARG A 563 24.80 -14.68 -20.95
N ALA A 564 24.07 -14.76 -22.08
CA ALA A 564 23.57 -13.59 -22.78
C ALA A 564 22.64 -12.75 -21.88
N ALA A 565 21.72 -13.37 -21.15
CA ALA A 565 20.85 -12.66 -20.21
C ALA A 565 21.60 -12.01 -19.03
N CYS A 566 22.66 -12.67 -18.53
CA CYS A 566 23.52 -12.10 -17.50
C CYS A 566 24.34 -10.91 -18.02
N ALA A 567 24.85 -11.00 -19.25
CA ALA A 567 25.55 -9.90 -19.89
C ALA A 567 24.64 -8.69 -20.09
N GLU A 568 23.44 -8.89 -20.63
CA GLU A 568 22.42 -7.84 -20.78
C GLU A 568 22.07 -7.17 -19.42
N ALA A 569 21.91 -7.98 -18.37
CA ALA A 569 21.63 -7.51 -17.03
C ALA A 569 22.77 -6.67 -16.44
N LEU A 570 24.03 -7.13 -16.57
CA LEU A 570 25.20 -6.40 -16.13
C LEU A 570 25.36 -5.09 -16.89
N GLY A 571 25.11 -5.08 -18.21
CA GLY A 571 25.09 -3.87 -19.01
C GLY A 571 24.04 -2.87 -18.56
N SER A 572 22.87 -3.36 -18.10
CA SER A 572 21.78 -2.50 -17.59
C SER A 572 22.05 -1.94 -16.21
N ILE A 573 22.74 -2.71 -15.33
CA ILE A 573 23.16 -2.26 -14.00
C ILE A 573 24.21 -1.15 -14.15
N GLY A 574 25.19 -1.33 -15.05
CA GLY A 574 26.27 -0.37 -15.24
C GLY A 574 27.26 -0.34 -14.07
N GLY A 575 28.05 0.74 -14.02
CA GLY A 575 29.06 0.94 -12.97
C GLY A 575 30.37 0.17 -13.19
N GLU A 576 31.43 0.57 -12.51
CA GLU A 576 32.78 0.05 -12.69
C GLU A 576 32.89 -1.47 -12.45
N ALA A 577 32.18 -1.98 -11.45
CA ALA A 577 32.18 -3.41 -11.11
C ALA A 577 31.58 -4.28 -12.23
N ALA A 578 30.42 -3.89 -12.77
CA ALA A 578 29.77 -4.61 -13.87
C ALA A 578 30.59 -4.52 -15.15
N HIS A 579 31.12 -3.33 -15.46
CA HIS A 579 31.96 -3.08 -16.61
C HIS A 579 33.24 -3.94 -16.61
N SER A 580 33.98 -3.99 -15.47
CA SER A 580 35.16 -4.82 -15.30
C SER A 580 34.90 -6.33 -15.55
N VAL A 581 33.76 -6.83 -15.05
CA VAL A 581 33.32 -8.23 -15.28
C VAL A 581 33.06 -8.47 -16.77
N LEU A 582 32.29 -7.61 -17.42
CA LEU A 582 31.91 -7.76 -18.82
C LEU A 582 33.14 -7.72 -19.75
N ARG A 583 34.07 -6.83 -19.48
CA ARG A 583 35.32 -6.71 -20.23
C ARG A 583 36.19 -7.96 -20.11
N THR A 584 36.35 -8.50 -18.90
CA THR A 584 37.13 -9.71 -18.65
C THR A 584 36.55 -10.91 -19.40
N GLU A 585 35.24 -11.07 -19.36
CA GLU A 585 34.54 -12.17 -20.04
C GLU A 585 34.54 -12.01 -21.57
N LEU A 586 34.47 -10.77 -22.09
CA LEU A 586 34.51 -10.52 -23.53
C LEU A 586 35.80 -10.98 -24.15
N SER A 587 36.95 -10.74 -23.49
CA SER A 587 38.28 -11.13 -24.00
C SER A 587 38.50 -12.63 -24.00
N GLY A 588 37.82 -13.40 -23.14
CA GLY A 588 37.95 -14.87 -23.02
C GLY A 588 36.82 -15.67 -23.71
N GLU A 589 35.81 -15.04 -24.27
CA GLU A 589 34.60 -15.71 -24.78
C GLU A 589 34.81 -16.28 -26.19
N GLU A 590 34.48 -17.55 -26.35
CA GLU A 590 34.52 -18.25 -27.64
C GLU A 590 33.15 -18.41 -28.30
N ASP A 591 32.03 -18.36 -27.53
CA ASP A 591 30.70 -18.49 -28.10
C ASP A 591 30.28 -17.19 -28.79
N HIS A 592 30.22 -17.24 -30.11
CA HIS A 592 29.88 -16.10 -30.95
C HIS A 592 28.56 -15.38 -30.60
N SER A 593 27.57 -16.12 -30.10
CA SER A 593 26.29 -15.53 -29.72
C SER A 593 26.38 -14.72 -28.42
N VAL A 594 27.24 -15.13 -27.50
CA VAL A 594 27.51 -14.47 -26.22
C VAL A 594 28.45 -13.27 -26.42
N VAL A 595 29.45 -13.38 -27.33
CA VAL A 595 30.37 -12.27 -27.65
C VAL A 595 29.63 -11.03 -28.12
N ALA A 596 28.65 -11.20 -29.01
CA ALA A 596 27.85 -10.06 -29.50
C ALA A 596 27.10 -9.35 -28.37
N MET A 597 26.54 -10.13 -27.43
CA MET A 597 25.81 -9.60 -26.27
C MET A 597 26.74 -8.96 -25.24
N LEU A 598 27.91 -9.54 -25.00
CA LEU A 598 28.93 -9.00 -24.11
C LEU A 598 29.44 -7.63 -24.61
N ALA A 599 29.73 -7.50 -25.90
CA ALA A 599 30.17 -6.25 -26.45
C ALA A 599 29.14 -5.15 -26.38
N GLU A 600 27.88 -5.47 -26.64
CA GLU A 600 26.74 -4.54 -26.45
C GLU A 600 26.58 -4.15 -24.97
N ALA A 601 26.73 -5.12 -24.06
CA ALA A 601 26.66 -4.88 -22.63
C ALA A 601 27.81 -4.00 -22.10
N VAL A 602 29.05 -4.21 -22.60
CA VAL A 602 30.21 -3.37 -22.27
C VAL A 602 29.92 -1.91 -22.61
N THR A 603 29.42 -1.63 -23.82
CA THR A 603 29.12 -0.26 -24.23
C THR A 603 27.98 0.36 -23.43
N LYS A 604 26.95 -0.43 -23.08
CA LYS A 604 25.86 0.04 -22.26
C LYS A 604 26.27 0.36 -20.83
N SER A 605 27.18 -0.45 -20.26
CA SER A 605 27.70 -0.23 -18.91
C SER A 605 28.61 1.00 -18.77
N ALA A 606 29.27 1.37 -19.86
CA ALA A 606 30.15 2.54 -19.94
C ALA A 606 29.40 3.86 -20.13
N GLY A 607 28.21 3.85 -20.66
CA GLY A 607 27.45 5.03 -21.11
C GLY A 607 26.82 5.89 -20.02
N ALA A 608 27.10 5.65 -18.74
CA ALA A 608 26.51 6.43 -17.65
C ALA A 608 27.24 7.74 -17.32
N GLU A 609 28.52 7.90 -17.77
CA GLU A 609 29.29 9.14 -17.59
C GLU A 609 29.97 9.53 -18.92
N GLU A 610 29.49 10.60 -19.55
CA GLU A 610 29.82 11.05 -20.93
C GLU A 610 31.31 11.33 -21.23
N THR A 611 32.24 11.22 -20.26
CA THR A 611 33.60 11.72 -20.40
C THR A 611 34.68 10.63 -20.58
N GLU A 612 34.45 9.38 -20.16
CA GLU A 612 35.44 8.28 -20.24
C GLU A 612 35.06 7.15 -21.22
N ALA A 613 33.86 7.11 -21.70
CA ALA A 613 33.29 6.09 -22.57
C ALA A 613 33.96 5.87 -23.96
N PRO A 614 34.65 6.83 -24.58
CA PRO A 614 35.20 6.67 -25.94
C PRO A 614 36.22 5.53 -26.09
N MET A 615 37.08 5.27 -25.09
CA MET A 615 38.09 4.22 -25.17
C MET A 615 37.51 2.82 -25.08
N GLU A 616 36.55 2.62 -24.17
CA GLU A 616 35.94 1.32 -23.88
C GLU A 616 35.04 0.83 -25.03
N VAL A 617 34.34 1.73 -25.65
CA VAL A 617 33.57 1.44 -26.88
C VAL A 617 34.51 1.06 -28.00
N MET A 618 35.62 1.75 -28.14
CA MET A 618 36.62 1.45 -29.15
C MET A 618 37.22 0.05 -28.97
N GLU A 619 37.54 -0.35 -27.73
CA GLU A 619 38.00 -1.69 -27.44
C GLU A 619 36.99 -2.77 -27.85
N ALA A 620 35.73 -2.56 -27.55
CA ALA A 620 34.68 -3.49 -27.94
C ALA A 620 34.48 -3.55 -29.46
N VAL A 621 34.64 -2.42 -30.20
CA VAL A 621 34.63 -2.41 -31.66
C VAL A 621 35.82 -3.18 -32.21
N GLN A 622 37.01 -3.01 -31.63
CA GLN A 622 38.22 -3.70 -32.02
C GLN A 622 38.13 -5.22 -31.81
N GLU A 623 37.40 -5.67 -30.83
CA GLU A 623 37.17 -7.09 -30.56
C GLU A 623 36.10 -7.71 -31.48
N LEU A 624 35.03 -6.98 -31.76
CA LEU A 624 33.91 -7.48 -32.57
C LEU A 624 34.15 -7.47 -34.07
N PHE A 625 34.84 -6.46 -34.58
CA PHE A 625 35.01 -6.30 -36.02
C PHE A 625 35.82 -7.42 -36.70
N PRO A 626 36.97 -7.91 -36.18
CA PRO A 626 37.66 -9.06 -36.73
C PRO A 626 36.75 -10.31 -36.76
N ARG A 627 35.97 -10.53 -35.73
CA ARG A 627 35.05 -11.66 -35.65
C ARG A 627 33.88 -11.54 -36.67
N LEU A 628 33.44 -10.33 -37.01
CA LEU A 628 32.50 -10.10 -38.10
C LEU A 628 33.10 -10.52 -39.46
N VAL A 629 34.36 -10.18 -39.68
CA VAL A 629 35.07 -10.47 -40.92
C VAL A 629 35.34 -11.97 -41.06
N GLU A 630 35.73 -12.65 -39.98
CA GLU A 630 36.09 -14.07 -39.94
C GLU A 630 34.85 -14.98 -39.96
N ALA A 631 33.68 -14.47 -39.54
CA ALA A 631 32.45 -15.27 -39.47
C ALA A 631 32.06 -15.84 -40.82
N ARG A 632 31.95 -17.19 -40.92
CA ARG A 632 31.54 -17.90 -42.15
C ARG A 632 30.02 -18.01 -42.32
N ASN A 633 29.23 -17.79 -41.27
CA ASN A 633 27.78 -17.94 -41.25
C ASN A 633 27.10 -16.58 -41.35
N ALA A 634 26.20 -16.41 -42.31
CA ALA A 634 25.44 -15.16 -42.53
C ALA A 634 24.63 -14.73 -41.30
N ALA A 635 24.16 -15.67 -40.48
CA ALA A 635 23.44 -15.36 -39.23
C ALA A 635 24.36 -14.73 -38.19
N LEU A 636 25.60 -15.26 -38.04
CA LEU A 636 26.60 -14.69 -37.14
C LEU A 636 27.07 -13.32 -37.60
N LYS A 637 27.34 -13.16 -38.90
CA LYS A 637 27.66 -11.84 -39.49
C LYS A 637 26.62 -10.80 -39.17
N ARG A 638 25.35 -11.19 -39.28
CA ARG A 638 24.20 -10.33 -38.97
C ARG A 638 24.16 -9.98 -37.47
N GLN A 639 24.44 -10.93 -36.59
CA GLN A 639 24.48 -10.68 -35.15
C GLN A 639 25.58 -9.66 -34.78
N TYR A 640 26.80 -9.87 -35.28
CA TYR A 640 27.90 -8.94 -35.05
C TYR A 640 27.66 -7.55 -35.62
N ALA A 641 27.06 -7.46 -36.82
CA ALA A 641 26.69 -6.19 -37.44
C ALA A 641 25.61 -5.46 -36.62
N ILE A 642 24.62 -6.20 -36.06
CA ILE A 642 23.61 -5.63 -35.17
C ILE A 642 24.24 -5.12 -33.88
N ALA A 643 25.11 -5.92 -33.26
CA ALA A 643 25.83 -5.52 -32.06
C ALA A 643 26.62 -4.22 -32.30
N LEU A 644 27.43 -4.17 -33.36
CA LEU A 644 28.17 -2.95 -33.75
C LEU A 644 27.23 -1.74 -33.96
N GLY A 645 26.09 -1.94 -34.64
CA GLY A 645 25.08 -0.90 -34.83
C GLY A 645 24.42 -0.42 -33.55
N ASN A 646 24.15 -1.33 -32.61
CA ASN A 646 23.52 -1.00 -31.33
C ASN A 646 24.47 -0.30 -30.35
N MET A 647 25.78 -0.60 -30.42
CA MET A 647 26.78 -0.01 -29.53
C MET A 647 26.84 1.52 -29.58
N LEU A 648 26.64 2.10 -30.76
CA LEU A 648 26.81 3.54 -31.02
C LEU A 648 25.53 4.22 -31.51
N GLY A 649 24.43 3.48 -31.57
CA GLY A 649 23.13 3.98 -31.99
C GLY A 649 22.02 3.69 -30.97
N HIS A 650 20.79 3.93 -31.36
CA HIS A 650 19.65 3.48 -30.59
C HIS A 650 19.47 1.96 -30.68
N PRO A 651 19.32 1.24 -29.55
CA PRO A 651 19.16 -0.21 -29.56
C PRO A 651 18.03 -0.68 -30.49
N GLY A 652 18.35 -1.64 -31.35
CA GLY A 652 17.41 -2.20 -32.32
C GLY A 652 17.13 -1.34 -33.57
N GLU A 653 17.68 -0.13 -33.68
CA GLU A 653 17.47 0.72 -34.86
C GLU A 653 18.19 0.15 -36.08
N PHE A 654 19.47 -0.21 -35.91
CA PHE A 654 20.29 -0.79 -36.99
C PHE A 654 19.75 -2.15 -37.48
N TYR A 655 19.11 -2.93 -36.59
CA TYR A 655 18.43 -4.17 -36.93
C TYR A 655 17.46 -4.00 -38.11
N ARG A 656 16.77 -2.86 -38.22
CA ARG A 656 15.80 -2.57 -39.28
C ARG A 656 16.43 -2.47 -40.67
N PHE A 657 17.71 -2.11 -40.75
CA PHE A 657 18.43 -1.95 -42.01
C PHE A 657 18.97 -3.26 -42.55
N ILE A 658 19.27 -4.24 -41.70
CA ILE A 658 19.89 -5.50 -42.08
C ILE A 658 18.97 -6.72 -42.02
N THR A 659 17.75 -6.56 -41.46
CA THR A 659 16.76 -7.61 -41.37
C THR A 659 15.44 -7.20 -42.05
N GLY A 660 14.63 -8.20 -42.44
CA GLY A 660 13.32 -8.03 -43.07
C GLY A 660 13.26 -8.58 -44.50
N GLU A 661 12.09 -8.49 -45.14
CA GLU A 661 11.92 -8.86 -46.57
C GLU A 661 12.74 -7.92 -47.45
N ASP A 662 13.34 -8.47 -48.53
CA ASP A 662 14.35 -7.76 -49.35
C ASP A 662 13.85 -6.42 -49.85
N SER A 663 12.62 -6.30 -50.34
CA SER A 663 12.05 -5.03 -50.80
C SER A 663 11.91 -3.98 -49.70
N GLY A 664 11.55 -4.36 -48.50
CA GLY A 664 11.42 -3.46 -47.33
C GLY A 664 12.79 -3.04 -46.79
N ARG A 665 13.77 -3.91 -46.81
CA ARG A 665 15.16 -3.63 -46.41
C ARG A 665 15.80 -2.61 -47.37
N GLN A 666 15.71 -2.86 -48.66
CA GLN A 666 16.23 -1.98 -49.69
C GLN A 666 15.68 -0.54 -49.58
N ALA A 667 14.36 -0.43 -49.39
CA ALA A 667 13.72 0.89 -49.25
C ALA A 667 14.24 1.65 -47.98
N ARG A 668 14.48 0.93 -46.86
CA ARG A 668 15.04 1.56 -45.65
C ARG A 668 16.51 1.94 -45.82
N CYS A 669 17.31 1.12 -46.47
CA CYS A 669 18.70 1.50 -46.81
C CYS A 669 18.79 2.72 -47.73
N LEU A 670 17.91 2.83 -48.71
CA LEU A 670 17.81 4.01 -49.58
C LEU A 670 17.32 5.25 -48.83
N ALA A 671 16.41 5.09 -47.86
CA ALA A 671 15.99 6.18 -46.99
C ALA A 671 17.14 6.67 -46.07
N LEU A 672 17.92 5.74 -45.51
CA LEU A 672 19.13 6.05 -44.75
C LEU A 672 20.16 6.80 -45.63
N PHE A 673 20.41 6.30 -46.83
CA PHE A 673 21.30 6.96 -47.80
C PHE A 673 20.82 8.36 -48.14
N SER A 674 19.51 8.56 -48.34
CA SER A 674 18.96 9.89 -48.67
C SER A 674 19.16 10.87 -47.50
N SER A 675 18.95 10.38 -46.23
CA SER A 675 19.23 11.16 -45.04
C SER A 675 20.72 11.50 -44.91
N PHE A 676 21.59 10.53 -45.11
CA PHE A 676 23.04 10.70 -45.15
C PHE A 676 23.45 11.76 -46.19
N ARG A 677 22.95 11.66 -47.45
CA ARG A 677 23.25 12.60 -48.54
C ARG A 677 22.86 14.05 -48.18
N LEU A 678 21.71 14.21 -47.51
CA LEU A 678 21.23 15.55 -47.10
C LEU A 678 22.14 16.16 -46.02
N ARG A 679 22.74 15.36 -45.13
CA ARG A 679 23.62 15.86 -44.06
C ARG A 679 25.05 16.06 -44.55
N VAL A 680 25.60 15.10 -45.24
CA VAL A 680 27.01 15.11 -45.69
C VAL A 680 27.25 15.97 -46.94
N GLY A 681 26.26 16.05 -47.85
CA GLY A 681 26.36 16.83 -49.05
C GLY A 681 26.77 18.29 -48.81
N PRO A 682 26.11 19.04 -47.95
CA PRO A 682 26.49 20.44 -47.64
C PRO A 682 27.89 20.58 -47.02
N VAL A 683 28.28 19.58 -46.18
CA VAL A 683 29.61 19.59 -45.54
C VAL A 683 30.71 19.43 -46.55
N LEU A 684 30.51 18.62 -47.61
CA LEU A 684 31.48 18.35 -48.66
C LEU A 684 31.28 19.22 -49.93
N ASP A 685 30.39 20.23 -49.85
CA ASP A 685 30.14 21.13 -50.98
C ASP A 685 31.41 21.85 -51.40
N GLY A 686 31.68 21.85 -52.72
CA GLY A 686 32.94 22.34 -53.31
C GLY A 686 34.06 21.30 -53.48
N GLU A 687 33.92 20.11 -52.97
CA GLU A 687 34.90 19.03 -53.22
C GLU A 687 34.69 18.39 -54.58
N ALA A 688 35.79 18.31 -55.35
CA ALA A 688 35.73 17.76 -56.71
C ALA A 688 35.35 16.25 -56.70
N GLY A 689 34.21 15.96 -57.36
CA GLY A 689 33.79 14.60 -57.62
C GLY A 689 32.81 14.02 -56.58
N ILE A 690 32.49 14.74 -55.46
CA ILE A 690 31.59 14.24 -54.41
C ILE A 690 30.21 13.85 -54.94
N SER A 691 29.58 14.67 -55.80
CA SER A 691 28.27 14.33 -56.36
C SER A 691 28.31 13.04 -57.16
N ARG A 692 29.40 12.78 -57.86
CA ARG A 692 29.58 11.53 -58.64
C ARG A 692 29.73 10.30 -57.71
N GLU A 693 30.47 10.41 -56.61
CA GLU A 693 30.61 9.32 -55.67
C GLU A 693 29.34 9.05 -54.84
N LEU A 694 28.60 10.08 -54.47
CA LEU A 694 27.27 9.94 -53.85
C LEU A 694 26.28 9.26 -54.81
N ASP A 695 26.28 9.63 -56.09
CA ASP A 695 25.41 9.02 -57.10
C ASP A 695 25.81 7.56 -57.40
N LYS A 696 27.08 7.21 -57.31
CA LYS A 696 27.57 5.84 -57.44
C LYS A 696 27.16 5.04 -56.23
N LEU A 697 27.33 5.56 -55.04
CA LEU A 697 26.95 4.89 -53.74
C LEU A 697 25.44 4.60 -53.76
N GLY A 698 24.61 5.54 -54.11
CA GLY A 698 23.16 5.33 -54.22
C GLY A 698 22.79 4.21 -55.18
N ARG A 699 23.39 4.17 -56.37
CA ARG A 699 23.16 3.11 -57.35
C ARG A 699 23.71 1.74 -56.92
N ALA A 700 24.84 1.73 -56.20
CA ALA A 700 25.42 0.49 -55.65
C ALA A 700 24.53 -0.11 -54.56
N ILE A 701 23.96 0.72 -53.69
CA ILE A 701 22.99 0.27 -52.62
C ILE A 701 21.69 -0.23 -53.28
N GLU A 702 21.18 0.49 -54.32
CA GLU A 702 19.99 0.10 -55.03
C GLU A 702 20.16 -1.25 -55.78
N ALA A 703 21.34 -1.46 -56.31
CA ALA A 703 21.68 -2.71 -57.03
C ALA A 703 22.23 -3.82 -56.12
N GLU A 704 22.28 -3.58 -54.79
CA GLU A 704 22.87 -4.47 -53.75
C GLU A 704 24.31 -4.94 -54.07
N ARG A 705 25.11 -4.08 -54.76
CA ARG A 705 26.50 -4.32 -55.05
C ARG A 705 27.35 -3.89 -53.85
N GLY A 706 27.56 -4.81 -52.89
CA GLY A 706 28.17 -4.51 -51.64
C GLY A 706 29.58 -3.96 -51.74
N ARG A 707 30.44 -4.53 -52.54
CA ARG A 707 31.86 -4.06 -52.70
C ARG A 707 31.90 -2.67 -53.32
N GLU A 708 31.11 -2.40 -54.33
CA GLU A 708 31.03 -1.07 -54.94
C GLU A 708 30.46 -0.01 -53.96
N ALA A 709 29.49 -0.41 -53.14
CA ALA A 709 28.95 0.45 -52.12
C ALA A 709 29.96 0.77 -51.01
N LEU A 710 30.71 -0.24 -50.56
CA LEU A 710 31.76 -0.03 -49.53
C LEU A 710 32.88 0.85 -50.06
N ASP A 711 33.38 0.61 -51.26
CA ASP A 711 34.46 1.41 -51.88
C ASP A 711 34.04 2.89 -52.02
N CYS A 712 32.82 3.16 -52.47
CA CYS A 712 32.27 4.53 -52.51
C CYS A 712 32.13 5.14 -51.12
N CYS A 713 31.66 4.38 -50.11
CA CYS A 713 31.56 4.82 -48.73
C CYS A 713 32.91 5.18 -48.14
N LEU A 714 33.95 4.39 -48.39
CA LEU A 714 35.33 4.63 -47.94
C LEU A 714 35.91 5.90 -48.62
N VAL A 715 35.68 6.12 -49.91
CA VAL A 715 36.09 7.35 -50.61
C VAL A 715 35.43 8.58 -49.98
N ILE A 716 34.11 8.54 -49.73
CA ILE A 716 33.35 9.63 -49.08
C ILE A 716 33.85 9.85 -47.65
N HIS A 717 34.10 8.75 -46.88
CA HIS A 717 34.71 8.83 -45.55
C HIS A 717 36.04 9.59 -45.61
N ARG A 718 36.95 9.22 -46.50
CA ARG A 718 38.24 9.86 -46.66
C ARG A 718 38.10 11.38 -46.94
N MET A 719 37.25 11.77 -47.86
CA MET A 719 36.95 13.16 -48.15
C MET A 719 36.43 13.93 -46.95
N LEU A 720 35.49 13.32 -46.22
CA LEU A 720 34.87 13.91 -45.05
C LEU A 720 35.85 14.07 -43.90
N MET A 721 36.64 13.03 -43.57
CA MET A 721 37.60 13.08 -42.49
C MET A 721 38.76 14.03 -42.78
N THR A 722 39.20 14.09 -44.01
CA THR A 722 40.21 15.10 -44.44
C THR A 722 39.71 16.53 -44.25
N LYS A 723 38.42 16.77 -44.55
CA LYS A 723 37.79 18.09 -44.41
C LYS A 723 37.52 18.48 -42.95
N LEU A 724 37.10 17.52 -42.13
CA LEU A 724 36.75 17.76 -40.71
C LEU A 724 38.02 17.85 -39.81
N PHE A 725 39.01 17.04 -40.07
CA PHE A 725 40.15 16.85 -39.17
C PHE A 725 41.48 17.27 -39.78
N GLY A 726 41.52 17.57 -41.10
CA GLY A 726 42.70 18.08 -41.78
C GLY A 726 43.98 17.24 -41.62
N PRO A 727 45.05 17.82 -41.09
CA PRO A 727 46.36 17.10 -40.93
C PRO A 727 46.33 15.96 -39.96
N LEU A 728 45.32 15.85 -39.08
CA LEU A 728 45.20 14.75 -38.16
C LEU A 728 44.80 13.44 -38.85
N TYR A 729 44.16 13.55 -40.01
CA TYR A 729 43.76 12.40 -40.81
C TYR A 729 45.00 11.75 -41.42
N GLY A 730 45.23 10.50 -41.11
CA GLY A 730 46.43 9.77 -41.57
C GLY A 730 47.42 9.45 -40.46
N LEU A 731 47.27 9.98 -39.27
CA LEU A 731 48.02 9.56 -38.09
C LEU A 731 47.54 8.18 -37.60
N GLU A 732 48.41 7.41 -36.94
CA GLU A 732 48.03 6.12 -36.38
C GLU A 732 46.94 6.25 -35.31
N ASP A 733 46.98 7.32 -34.53
CA ASP A 733 46.05 7.63 -33.45
C ASP A 733 44.80 8.38 -33.92
N PHE A 734 44.58 8.53 -35.25
CA PHE A 734 43.44 9.27 -35.81
C PHE A 734 42.06 8.76 -35.34
N PRO A 735 41.82 7.42 -35.27
CA PRO A 735 40.52 6.95 -34.75
C PRO A 735 40.23 7.40 -33.33
N GLU A 736 41.25 7.46 -32.47
CA GLU A 736 41.09 7.96 -31.07
C GLU A 736 40.83 9.47 -31.05
N ALA A 737 41.55 10.21 -31.90
CA ALA A 737 41.32 11.65 -32.03
C ALA A 737 39.92 11.97 -32.53
N ALA A 738 39.42 11.23 -33.52
CA ALA A 738 38.07 11.32 -34.01
C ALA A 738 37.03 10.91 -32.95
N GLY A 739 37.32 9.88 -32.17
CA GLY A 739 36.46 9.39 -31.07
C GLY A 739 36.33 10.39 -29.93
N ARG A 740 37.31 11.25 -29.67
CA ARG A 740 37.19 12.36 -28.72
C ARG A 740 36.26 13.47 -29.22
N ALA A 741 36.11 13.62 -30.52
CA ALA A 741 35.17 14.59 -31.10
C ALA A 741 33.72 14.01 -31.17
N ASP A 742 33.60 12.81 -31.71
CA ASP A 742 32.41 12.00 -31.75
C ASP A 742 32.77 10.51 -31.79
N MET A 743 32.22 9.76 -30.88
CA MET A 743 32.49 8.33 -30.67
C MET A 743 32.20 7.50 -31.94
N ARG A 744 31.12 7.86 -32.65
CA ARG A 744 30.66 7.17 -33.85
C ARG A 744 31.61 7.41 -35.00
N LEU A 745 32.15 8.63 -35.13
CA LEU A 745 33.18 8.97 -36.13
C LEU A 745 34.47 8.23 -35.85
N GLY A 746 34.88 8.15 -34.59
CA GLY A 746 36.09 7.39 -34.18
C GLY A 746 35.99 5.90 -34.47
N ALA A 747 34.88 5.27 -34.04
CA ALA A 747 34.60 3.88 -34.31
C ALA A 747 34.52 3.56 -35.81
N TRP A 748 33.85 4.41 -36.57
CA TRP A 748 33.81 4.25 -38.01
C TRP A 748 35.17 4.48 -38.66
N ALA A 749 35.97 5.44 -38.22
CA ALA A 749 37.31 5.70 -38.75
C ALA A 749 38.21 4.47 -38.54
N TRP A 750 38.10 3.78 -37.41
CA TRP A 750 38.84 2.55 -37.15
C TRP A 750 38.32 1.41 -38.06
N ILE A 751 37.01 1.19 -38.12
CA ILE A 751 36.38 0.18 -39.00
C ILE A 751 36.77 0.41 -40.46
N ALA A 752 36.70 1.65 -40.93
CA ALA A 752 37.04 2.03 -42.30
C ALA A 752 38.50 1.69 -42.61
N ARG A 753 39.44 1.96 -41.71
CA ARG A 753 40.87 1.63 -41.87
C ARG A 753 41.08 0.12 -41.97
N GLU A 754 40.41 -0.67 -41.14
CA GLU A 754 40.55 -2.13 -41.19
C GLU A 754 39.81 -2.70 -42.41
N ALA A 755 38.71 -2.13 -42.81
CA ALA A 755 37.98 -2.50 -44.04
C ALA A 755 38.83 -2.21 -45.31
N GLU A 756 39.52 -1.09 -45.38
CA GLU A 756 40.46 -0.79 -46.46
C GLU A 756 41.56 -1.85 -46.56
N LYS A 757 42.14 -2.30 -45.44
CA LYS A 757 43.13 -3.39 -45.42
C LYS A 757 42.54 -4.69 -45.93
N ALA A 758 41.32 -5.02 -45.50
CA ALA A 758 40.63 -6.28 -45.86
C ALA A 758 40.08 -6.26 -47.30
N SER A 759 39.72 -5.11 -47.87
CA SER A 759 39.18 -4.98 -49.22
C SER A 759 40.20 -5.26 -50.32
N GLY A 760 41.50 -5.11 -49.99
CA GLY A 760 42.62 -5.46 -50.89
C GLY A 760 42.89 -6.95 -51.00
N ILE A 761 42.24 -7.82 -50.23
CA ILE A 761 42.42 -9.28 -50.20
C ILE A 761 41.29 -9.96 -50.99
N PRO A 762 41.57 -10.90 -51.93
CA PRO A 762 40.54 -11.67 -52.60
C PRO A 762 39.65 -12.46 -51.60
N SER A 763 38.36 -12.57 -51.86
CA SER A 763 37.38 -13.25 -50.97
C SER A 763 37.75 -14.73 -50.73
N GLU A 764 38.36 -15.40 -51.70
CA GLU A 764 38.89 -16.76 -51.60
C GLU A 764 40.08 -16.90 -50.64
N ALA A 765 40.79 -15.81 -50.38
CA ALA A 765 41.98 -15.73 -49.50
C ALA A 765 41.67 -15.12 -48.11
N GLY A 766 40.37 -15.03 -47.73
CA GLY A 766 39.95 -14.45 -46.42
C GLY A 766 39.50 -12.99 -46.49
N GLY A 767 39.28 -12.45 -47.72
CA GLY A 767 38.74 -11.09 -47.90
C GLY A 767 37.25 -11.02 -47.68
N LEU A 768 36.72 -9.75 -47.62
CA LEU A 768 35.30 -9.47 -47.40
C LEU A 768 34.43 -9.98 -48.56
N ASP A 769 33.35 -10.70 -48.24
CA ASP A 769 32.31 -11.06 -49.22
C ASP A 769 31.39 -9.87 -49.51
N ASP A 770 30.63 -9.93 -50.58
CA ASP A 770 29.77 -8.79 -51.04
C ASP A 770 28.67 -8.46 -50.06
N SER A 771 28.12 -9.43 -49.36
CA SER A 771 27.11 -9.23 -48.31
C SER A 771 27.68 -8.49 -47.09
N THR A 772 28.89 -8.83 -46.71
CA THR A 772 29.59 -8.16 -45.61
C THR A 772 29.95 -6.73 -46.00
N CYS A 773 30.41 -6.53 -47.25
CA CYS A 773 30.73 -5.20 -47.79
C CYS A 773 29.46 -4.29 -47.78
N LEU A 774 28.29 -4.82 -48.18
CA LEU A 774 27.05 -4.07 -48.15
C LEU A 774 26.66 -3.69 -46.72
N THR A 775 26.75 -4.65 -45.78
CA THR A 775 26.47 -4.43 -44.37
C THR A 775 27.36 -3.33 -43.77
N MET A 776 28.65 -3.36 -44.14
CA MET A 776 29.62 -2.35 -43.68
C MET A 776 29.37 -0.98 -44.32
N ALA A 777 28.98 -0.91 -45.61
CA ALA A 777 28.59 0.33 -46.25
C ALA A 777 27.34 0.96 -45.56
N VAL A 778 26.35 0.14 -45.21
CA VAL A 778 25.15 0.59 -44.46
C VAL A 778 25.52 1.04 -43.04
N LEU A 779 26.43 0.35 -42.35
CA LEU A 779 26.95 0.75 -41.03
C LEU A 779 27.68 2.09 -41.11
N GLY A 780 28.48 2.30 -42.16
CA GLY A 780 29.19 3.56 -42.47
C GLY A 780 28.19 4.73 -42.64
N LEU A 781 27.15 4.53 -43.46
CA LEU A 781 26.08 5.51 -43.61
C LEU A 781 25.39 5.85 -42.30
N TYR A 782 25.16 4.84 -41.48
CA TYR A 782 24.52 5.01 -40.18
C TYR A 782 25.39 5.81 -39.22
N TYR A 783 26.67 5.48 -39.10
CA TYR A 783 27.61 6.16 -38.19
C TYR A 783 27.97 7.57 -38.67
N LEU A 784 28.36 7.72 -39.93
CA LEU A 784 28.70 9.03 -40.49
C LEU A 784 27.48 9.97 -40.52
N GLY A 785 26.30 9.45 -40.84
CA GLY A 785 25.09 10.26 -40.92
C GLY A 785 24.57 10.71 -39.56
N SER A 786 24.93 10.01 -38.46
CA SER A 786 24.51 10.39 -37.09
C SER A 786 25.55 11.20 -36.31
N GLY A 787 26.86 11.12 -36.71
CA GLY A 787 27.95 11.87 -36.11
C GLY A 787 28.21 13.25 -36.73
N ILE A 788 27.52 13.58 -37.80
CA ILE A 788 27.53 14.89 -38.52
C ILE A 788 26.16 15.53 -38.38
#